data_f7ace2833ecf53df1c99c5293bb8138d
#
_entry.id   f7ace2833ecf53df1c99c5293bb8138d
#
_cell.length_a   1.000
_cell.length_b   1.000
_cell.length_c   1.000
_cell.angle_alpha   90.00
_cell.angle_beta   90.00
_cell.angle_gamma   90.00
#
_symmetry.space_group_name_H-M   'P 1'
#
loop_
_entity.id
_entity.type
_entity.pdbx_description
1 polymer ?
#
loop_
_entity_poly.entity_id
_entity_poly.type
_entity_poly.pdbx_seq_one_letter_code
_entity_poly.pdbx_strand_id
1 'polypeptide(L)'
;MTALGRVVRAGVRRRRTQSVAIGLSALVATTCSVLGGSLLVASQAPFDQAFDGQHGAHLTVTFDGTRASADRLAATAHATGVTAAAGPFRTVTVDPEPGVGSTAPAGLTMSPMTVAGRASATAGVDNVTMMEGSWPTKPGEVVISAGYGNPGVPIGGTLRLPGLPGAPSLTVVGLARSVSRTADAWVTPDAIPAITAPGSTPGYEMLYRFADATTADAMAADRAAVASAAPAGALTGAQSWLSAKQGSDRNTALFLPFMVAFGLLGMAMSVLVAGNVVAGAVGSATRRIGVLKAIGCTPAQVMRAYVAQAMVPATLGTLLGVVAGNLLTVPVLATAGNLYGTDASGVAPWVDVAVAGGTLAAVALVAWAAAARAGRLRTVDALAVGRTAGTTRRDALARRATALAARLPLPRPLSLGLAQPFARPARAAGMLAAVLFGTAAAAFAVGMGGTMNWVQEAKNHDHADVVVHPQRSDAVPGSRAAAMPVAADRSVVIAALTAQPGTAGWFGNGAEDVTVPGVAGSTTVTAFDGDATAAGYKMVSGRWYQGPGEAVAPATFLTEASVKLGDQVTFASHGRSVTVRLVGEVFDPHMQTNELITDAATFPSGTAPRPDFWFVTLKPGTDRAAYATALGAALAPAHMTAEAGGPHSSSDSIAALDSITVTLTVLLVMVAGLGVFNTVVLEIRERTRDLGVTKALGMTPAQTVGVVLASVLLVGAVGGAIGLPAGLLLHRLTVPAMGHSAGLNFPAAALDVFGTPALVLLGLGGVLIALLGALLPAVRAARARTVEALRAE
;
A
#
# COMPACT_ATOMS: atom_id res chain seq x y z
N MET A 1 10.87 5.23 49.16
CA MET A 1 9.61 5.00 48.38
C MET A 1 8.48 5.73 49.06
N THR A 2 7.85 6.68 48.38
CA THR A 2 6.73 7.43 48.91
C THR A 2 5.52 6.52 49.20
N ALA A 3 4.65 6.88 50.13
CA ALA A 3 3.43 6.13 50.46
C ALA A 3 2.56 5.88 49.18
N LEU A 4 2.55 6.85 48.26
CA LEU A 4 1.89 6.73 46.97
C LEU A 4 2.47 5.65 46.11
N GLY A 5 3.79 5.49 46.04
CA GLY A 5 4.46 4.45 45.27
C GLY A 5 4.09 3.04 45.73
N ARG A 6 3.93 2.85 47.06
CA ARG A 6 3.46 1.57 47.64
C ARG A 6 2.03 1.23 47.22
N VAL A 7 1.15 2.23 47.18
CA VAL A 7 -0.25 2.08 46.74
C VAL A 7 -0.34 1.73 45.26
N VAL A 8 0.49 2.35 44.41
CA VAL A 8 0.53 2.08 42.97
C VAL A 8 1.01 0.65 42.72
N ARG A 9 2.15 0.25 43.32
CA ARG A 9 2.72 -1.10 43.16
C ARG A 9 1.78 -2.21 43.64
N ALA A 10 1.14 -2.00 44.79
CA ALA A 10 0.12 -2.91 45.31
C ALA A 10 -1.11 -2.98 44.37
N GLY A 11 -1.53 -1.84 43.80
CA GLY A 11 -2.63 -1.76 42.85
C GLY A 11 -2.36 -2.55 41.57
N VAL A 12 -1.20 -2.37 40.94
CA VAL A 12 -0.76 -3.10 39.74
C VAL A 12 -0.66 -4.61 40.02
N ARG A 13 -0.01 -5.00 41.14
CA ARG A 13 0.18 -6.42 41.49
C ARG A 13 -1.14 -7.14 41.81
N ARG A 14 -2.10 -6.46 42.41
CA ARG A 14 -3.42 -7.01 42.78
C ARG A 14 -4.38 -7.15 41.58
N ARG A 15 -4.12 -6.38 40.50
CA ARG A 15 -4.97 -6.31 39.30
C ARG A 15 -4.20 -6.75 38.04
N ARG A 16 -3.44 -7.86 38.14
CA ARG A 16 -2.56 -8.36 37.06
C ARG A 16 -3.27 -8.45 35.70
N THR A 17 -4.48 -9.01 35.66
CA THR A 17 -5.25 -9.16 34.41
C THR A 17 -5.58 -7.82 33.76
N GLN A 18 -5.93 -6.79 34.56
CA GLN A 18 -6.20 -5.47 34.04
C GLN A 18 -4.93 -4.73 33.58
N SER A 19 -3.82 -4.89 34.33
CA SER A 19 -2.54 -4.33 33.93
C SER A 19 -2.05 -4.97 32.63
N VAL A 20 -2.19 -6.29 32.46
CA VAL A 20 -1.86 -6.98 31.20
C VAL A 20 -2.74 -6.47 30.07
N ALA A 21 -4.04 -6.28 30.27
CA ALA A 21 -4.92 -5.77 29.23
C ALA A 21 -4.53 -4.34 28.77
N ILE A 22 -4.17 -3.44 29.71
CA ILE A 22 -3.67 -2.10 29.35
C ILE A 22 -2.34 -2.21 28.61
N GLY A 23 -1.40 -3.04 29.10
CA GLY A 23 -0.10 -3.22 28.49
C GLY A 23 -0.21 -3.77 27.07
N LEU A 24 -1.02 -4.80 26.84
CA LEU A 24 -1.23 -5.38 25.52
C LEU A 24 -1.94 -4.41 24.58
N SER A 25 -2.95 -3.68 25.04
CA SER A 25 -3.62 -2.70 24.18
C SER A 25 -2.68 -1.54 23.80
N ALA A 26 -1.85 -1.06 24.73
CA ALA A 26 -0.86 -0.04 24.44
C ALA A 26 0.24 -0.58 23.48
N LEU A 27 0.69 -1.83 23.67
CA LEU A 27 1.64 -2.49 22.79
C LEU A 27 1.09 -2.51 21.35
N VAL A 28 -0.11 -3.08 21.16
CA VAL A 28 -0.69 -3.21 19.81
C VAL A 28 -0.91 -1.83 19.17
N ALA A 29 -1.48 -0.87 19.90
CA ALA A 29 -1.69 0.47 19.39
C ALA A 29 -0.37 1.13 18.95
N THR A 30 0.66 1.02 19.78
CA THR A 30 1.98 1.59 19.49
C THR A 30 2.62 0.88 18.29
N THR A 31 2.56 -0.45 18.23
CA THR A 31 3.08 -1.24 17.09
C THR A 31 2.43 -0.79 15.78
N CYS A 32 1.09 -0.73 15.74
CA CYS A 32 0.36 -0.29 14.54
C CYS A 32 0.70 1.17 14.17
N SER A 33 0.83 2.05 15.17
CA SER A 33 1.11 3.47 14.91
C SER A 33 2.57 3.72 14.53
N VAL A 34 3.54 2.97 15.06
CA VAL A 34 4.94 3.03 14.65
C VAL A 34 5.08 2.50 13.23
N LEU A 35 4.48 1.36 12.93
CA LEU A 35 4.51 0.79 11.59
C LEU A 35 3.89 1.76 10.57
N GLY A 36 2.71 2.30 10.84
CA GLY A 36 2.07 3.28 9.98
C GLY A 36 2.84 4.60 9.86
N GLY A 37 3.33 5.14 10.97
CA GLY A 37 4.09 6.39 10.98
C GLY A 37 5.46 6.27 10.32
N SER A 38 6.13 5.13 10.52
CA SER A 38 7.44 4.85 9.89
C SER A 38 7.32 4.69 8.39
N LEU A 39 6.31 3.96 7.92
CA LEU A 39 6.03 3.83 6.49
C LEU A 39 5.66 5.17 5.87
N LEU A 40 4.91 6.02 6.59
CA LEU A 40 4.59 7.37 6.14
C LEU A 40 5.84 8.23 5.93
N VAL A 41 6.77 8.19 6.88
CA VAL A 41 8.02 8.96 6.80
C VAL A 41 8.97 8.35 5.77
N ALA A 42 9.05 7.02 5.76
CA ALA A 42 9.89 6.29 4.81
C ALA A 42 9.38 6.38 3.37
N SER A 43 8.13 6.74 3.14
CA SER A 43 7.59 6.92 1.80
C SER A 43 8.12 8.17 1.10
N GLN A 44 8.43 9.21 1.86
CA GLN A 44 8.87 10.52 1.32
C GLN A 44 10.37 10.76 1.50
N ALA A 45 10.95 10.26 2.58
CA ALA A 45 12.33 10.52 2.95
C ALA A 45 13.40 9.96 1.98
N PRO A 46 13.27 8.77 1.37
CA PRO A 46 14.33 8.22 0.54
C PRO A 46 14.61 9.03 -0.72
N PHE A 47 13.55 9.49 -1.39
CA PHE A 47 13.71 10.31 -2.58
C PHE A 47 14.35 11.67 -2.24
N ASP A 48 13.82 12.38 -1.24
CA ASP A 48 14.32 13.70 -0.85
C ASP A 48 15.78 13.62 -0.35
N GLN A 49 16.09 12.59 0.47
CA GLN A 49 17.47 12.37 0.93
C GLN A 49 18.44 12.02 -0.21
N ALA A 50 18.01 11.16 -1.13
CA ALA A 50 18.82 10.84 -2.30
C ALA A 50 18.99 12.07 -3.21
N PHE A 51 17.91 12.84 -3.39
CA PHE A 51 17.92 14.06 -4.20
C PHE A 51 18.87 15.11 -3.65
N ASP A 52 18.84 15.35 -2.34
CA ASP A 52 19.76 16.28 -1.69
C ASP A 52 21.20 15.76 -1.67
N GLY A 53 21.39 14.47 -1.35
CA GLY A 53 22.72 13.85 -1.29
C GLY A 53 23.41 13.76 -2.65
N GLN A 54 22.67 13.52 -3.72
CA GLN A 54 23.16 13.47 -5.09
C GLN A 54 23.19 14.86 -5.77
N HIS A 55 22.78 15.93 -5.12
CA HIS A 55 22.55 17.24 -5.75
C HIS A 55 21.65 17.11 -6.99
N GLY A 56 20.51 16.42 -6.86
CA GLY A 56 19.63 16.08 -7.96
C GLY A 56 19.25 17.28 -8.83
N ALA A 57 19.05 17.06 -10.12
CA ALA A 57 18.65 18.10 -11.05
C ALA A 57 17.20 18.50 -10.84
N HIS A 58 16.88 19.79 -10.69
CA HIS A 58 15.51 20.29 -10.68
C HIS A 58 14.89 20.19 -12.07
N LEU A 59 15.68 20.36 -13.12
CA LEU A 59 15.25 20.24 -14.51
C LEU A 59 16.32 19.52 -15.32
N THR A 60 15.94 18.44 -15.98
CA THR A 60 16.75 17.73 -16.99
C THR A 60 16.23 18.13 -18.35
N VAL A 61 17.08 18.62 -19.22
CA VAL A 61 16.70 19.11 -20.55
C VAL A 61 17.49 18.40 -21.63
N THR A 62 16.81 17.90 -22.64
CA THR A 62 17.43 17.32 -23.85
C THR A 62 17.34 18.29 -25.02
N PHE A 63 18.42 18.37 -25.79
CA PHE A 63 18.55 19.26 -26.92
C PHE A 63 18.94 18.51 -28.18
N ASP A 64 18.44 18.98 -29.31
CA ASP A 64 18.81 18.52 -30.65
C ASP A 64 20.21 19.03 -31.03
N GLY A 65 21.15 18.13 -31.16
CA GLY A 65 22.54 18.44 -31.51
C GLY A 65 22.73 19.01 -32.95
N THR A 66 21.70 18.87 -33.81
CA THR A 66 21.74 19.52 -35.14
C THR A 66 21.43 20.99 -35.07
N ARG A 67 20.76 21.47 -34.03
CA ARG A 67 20.27 22.86 -33.88
C ARG A 67 21.07 23.69 -32.88
N ALA A 68 21.83 23.03 -32.00
CA ALA A 68 22.62 23.71 -30.99
C ALA A 68 24.00 23.09 -30.84
N SER A 69 25.04 23.95 -30.79
CA SER A 69 26.40 23.51 -30.44
C SER A 69 26.58 23.43 -28.92
N ALA A 70 27.54 22.62 -28.47
CA ALA A 70 27.85 22.45 -27.05
C ALA A 70 28.14 23.80 -26.35
N ASP A 71 28.87 24.72 -27.00
CA ASP A 71 29.21 26.03 -26.41
C ASP A 71 27.99 26.90 -26.17
N ARG A 72 27.01 26.87 -27.11
CA ARG A 72 25.76 27.61 -26.95
C ARG A 72 24.89 27.00 -25.86
N LEU A 73 24.89 25.68 -25.71
CA LEU A 73 24.18 25.01 -24.64
C LEU A 73 24.85 25.24 -23.27
N ALA A 74 26.18 25.27 -23.21
CA ALA A 74 26.86 25.63 -21.97
C ALA A 74 26.51 27.06 -21.49
N ALA A 75 26.26 28.00 -22.40
CA ALA A 75 25.80 29.33 -22.04
C ALA A 75 24.42 29.37 -21.35
N THR A 76 23.57 28.37 -21.55
CA THR A 76 22.27 28.26 -20.85
C THR A 76 22.41 28.05 -19.35
N ALA A 77 23.59 27.67 -18.86
CA ALA A 77 23.92 27.62 -17.43
C ALA A 77 23.78 28.97 -16.72
N HIS A 78 23.76 30.06 -17.47
CA HIS A 78 23.58 31.43 -16.97
C HIS A 78 22.13 31.94 -17.15
N ALA A 79 21.21 31.08 -17.51
CA ALA A 79 19.78 31.44 -17.58
C ALA A 79 19.24 31.92 -16.23
N THR A 80 18.22 32.78 -16.27
CA THR A 80 17.66 33.38 -15.06
C THR A 80 17.22 32.29 -14.09
N GLY A 81 17.56 32.42 -12.81
CA GLY A 81 17.17 31.49 -11.75
C GLY A 81 18.10 30.29 -11.58
N VAL A 82 19.01 30.00 -12.52
CA VAL A 82 19.94 28.86 -12.43
C VAL A 82 20.98 29.13 -11.37
N THR A 83 21.14 28.21 -10.43
CA THR A 83 22.16 28.27 -9.36
C THR A 83 23.32 27.31 -9.61
N ALA A 84 23.07 26.21 -10.30
CA ALA A 84 24.08 25.26 -10.74
C ALA A 84 23.62 24.56 -12.02
N ALA A 85 24.57 24.18 -12.87
CA ALA A 85 24.31 23.40 -14.07
C ALA A 85 25.42 22.39 -14.33
N ALA A 86 25.11 21.30 -14.99
CA ALA A 86 26.05 20.30 -15.47
C ALA A 86 25.73 19.90 -16.92
N GLY A 87 26.76 19.59 -17.67
CA GLY A 87 26.68 19.35 -19.11
C GLY A 87 27.32 20.48 -19.94
N PRO A 88 27.13 20.50 -21.27
CA PRO A 88 26.33 19.57 -22.08
C PRO A 88 26.97 18.18 -22.20
N PHE A 89 26.20 17.16 -21.85
CA PHE A 89 26.58 15.78 -22.06
C PHE A 89 26.02 15.28 -23.39
N ARG A 90 26.88 14.69 -24.23
CA ARG A 90 26.39 14.07 -25.46
C ARG A 90 25.54 12.83 -25.13
N THR A 91 24.40 12.71 -25.76
CA THR A 91 23.47 11.57 -25.57
C THR A 91 23.17 10.91 -26.89
N VAL A 92 22.96 9.59 -26.84
CA VAL A 92 22.54 8.80 -27.98
C VAL A 92 21.55 7.73 -27.48
N THR A 93 20.53 7.46 -28.28
CA THR A 93 19.62 6.32 -28.02
C THR A 93 20.11 5.13 -28.84
N VAL A 94 20.25 4.00 -28.17
CA VAL A 94 20.71 2.73 -28.77
C VAL A 94 19.74 1.63 -28.41
N ASP A 95 19.64 0.60 -29.27
CA ASP A 95 18.85 -0.60 -29.04
C ASP A 95 19.80 -1.75 -28.65
N PRO A 96 20.00 -1.98 -27.35
CA PRO A 96 20.95 -2.97 -26.87
C PRO A 96 20.32 -4.38 -26.88
N GLU A 97 21.18 -5.37 -27.08
CA GLU A 97 20.89 -6.78 -26.86
C GLU A 97 21.82 -7.36 -25.80
N PRO A 98 21.36 -8.31 -24.98
CA PRO A 98 22.23 -9.03 -24.07
C PRO A 98 23.31 -9.82 -24.86
N GLY A 99 24.56 -9.62 -24.49
CA GLY A 99 25.70 -10.29 -25.10
C GLY A 99 26.26 -11.44 -24.26
N VAL A 100 27.54 -11.67 -24.36
CA VAL A 100 28.26 -12.74 -23.67
C VAL A 100 28.21 -12.51 -22.16
N GLY A 101 27.99 -13.58 -21.37
CA GLY A 101 27.92 -13.51 -19.91
C GLY A 101 26.56 -13.12 -19.35
N SER A 102 25.57 -12.84 -20.20
CA SER A 102 24.20 -12.55 -19.77
C SER A 102 23.50 -13.80 -19.26
N THR A 103 22.65 -13.68 -18.24
CA THR A 103 21.68 -14.67 -17.81
C THR A 103 20.33 -14.51 -18.52
N ALA A 104 20.17 -13.42 -19.28
CA ALA A 104 18.98 -13.20 -20.09
C ALA A 104 18.94 -14.17 -21.29
N PRO A 105 17.73 -14.57 -21.71
CA PRO A 105 17.59 -15.41 -22.93
C PRO A 105 18.21 -14.73 -24.13
N ALA A 106 18.89 -15.51 -24.97
CA ALA A 106 19.43 -14.99 -26.24
C ALA A 106 18.27 -14.51 -27.12
N GLY A 107 18.44 -13.35 -27.76
CA GLY A 107 17.43 -12.74 -28.62
C GLY A 107 16.37 -11.90 -27.88
N LEU A 108 16.56 -11.65 -26.56
CA LEU A 108 15.75 -10.69 -25.86
C LEU A 108 16.08 -9.28 -26.40
N THR A 109 15.12 -8.63 -27.01
CA THR A 109 15.19 -7.19 -27.29
C THR A 109 15.01 -6.40 -25.99
N MET A 110 15.97 -5.57 -25.67
CA MET A 110 15.87 -4.64 -24.56
C MET A 110 15.17 -3.37 -25.05
N SER A 111 14.55 -2.65 -24.14
CA SER A 111 13.99 -1.33 -24.48
C SER A 111 15.10 -0.39 -24.99
N PRO A 112 14.78 0.58 -25.86
CA PRO A 112 15.73 1.60 -26.27
C PRO A 112 16.38 2.24 -25.05
N MET A 113 17.71 2.39 -25.09
CA MET A 113 18.51 2.88 -23.97
C MET A 113 19.12 4.23 -24.30
N THR A 114 18.85 5.24 -23.49
CA THR A 114 19.53 6.54 -23.60
C THR A 114 20.87 6.48 -22.89
N VAL A 115 21.96 6.61 -23.65
CA VAL A 115 23.33 6.57 -23.16
C VAL A 115 23.90 7.97 -23.13
N ALA A 116 24.39 8.40 -21.96
CA ALA A 116 25.06 9.70 -21.80
C ALA A 116 26.60 9.57 -21.66
N GLY A 117 27.34 10.41 -22.36
CA GLY A 117 28.78 10.48 -22.24
C GLY A 117 29.20 11.36 -21.08
N ARG A 118 29.63 10.78 -19.96
CA ARG A 118 30.08 11.49 -18.75
C ARG A 118 31.46 11.04 -18.34
N ALA A 119 32.35 11.99 -18.10
CA ALA A 119 33.75 11.72 -17.68
C ALA A 119 33.82 11.22 -16.22
N SER A 120 32.87 11.59 -15.38
CA SER A 120 32.86 11.26 -13.95
C SER A 120 31.42 11.03 -13.47
N ALA A 121 31.25 10.20 -12.44
CA ALA A 121 30.00 10.04 -11.73
C ALA A 121 29.58 11.34 -11.02
N THR A 122 30.56 12.21 -10.64
CA THR A 122 30.29 13.47 -9.97
C THR A 122 30.41 14.62 -10.99
N ALA A 123 29.34 15.36 -11.17
CA ALA A 123 29.24 16.46 -12.13
C ALA A 123 28.74 17.78 -11.49
N GLY A 124 28.64 17.84 -10.17
CA GLY A 124 28.13 19.00 -9.44
C GLY A 124 26.61 19.09 -9.38
N VAL A 125 25.93 18.60 -10.42
CA VAL A 125 24.45 18.39 -10.45
C VAL A 125 24.20 16.96 -10.89
N ASP A 126 23.32 16.28 -10.19
CA ASP A 126 23.00 14.87 -10.35
C ASP A 126 24.23 13.96 -10.27
N ASN A 127 24.84 13.93 -9.09
CA ASN A 127 25.94 13.03 -8.80
C ASN A 127 25.41 11.58 -8.78
N VAL A 128 25.86 10.76 -9.73
CA VAL A 128 25.45 9.38 -9.88
C VAL A 128 26.10 8.53 -8.78
N THR A 129 25.31 7.77 -8.05
CA THR A 129 25.81 6.88 -7.00
C THR A 129 26.08 5.49 -7.56
N MET A 130 27.32 5.01 -7.45
CA MET A 130 27.66 3.63 -7.79
C MET A 130 27.05 2.68 -6.76
N MET A 131 26.31 1.66 -7.24
CA MET A 131 25.77 0.58 -6.41
C MET A 131 26.72 -0.60 -6.39
N GLU A 132 27.23 -0.97 -7.56
CA GLU A 132 28.16 -2.07 -7.73
C GLU A 132 29.16 -1.73 -8.85
N GLY A 133 30.37 -2.28 -8.77
CA GLY A 133 31.39 -2.09 -9.79
C GLY A 133 32.09 -0.73 -9.74
N SER A 134 32.48 -0.22 -10.90
CA SER A 134 33.26 1.04 -11.05
C SER A 134 32.74 1.89 -12.21
N TRP A 135 33.03 3.18 -12.17
CA TRP A 135 32.75 4.12 -13.29
C TRP A 135 33.56 3.77 -14.53
N PRO A 136 33.01 3.92 -15.76
CA PRO A 136 33.71 3.58 -16.99
C PRO A 136 34.94 4.48 -17.17
N THR A 137 36.07 3.85 -17.48
CA THR A 137 37.36 4.54 -17.67
C THR A 137 37.89 4.46 -19.10
N LYS A 138 37.35 3.53 -19.89
CA LYS A 138 37.78 3.26 -21.26
C LYS A 138 36.60 3.24 -22.22
N PRO A 139 36.79 3.64 -23.49
CA PRO A 139 35.79 3.38 -24.53
C PRO A 139 35.45 1.89 -24.60
N GLY A 140 34.18 1.55 -24.73
CA GLY A 140 33.69 0.17 -24.70
C GLY A 140 33.25 -0.36 -23.31
N GLU A 141 33.44 0.44 -22.26
CA GLU A 141 32.85 0.16 -20.94
C GLU A 141 31.54 0.95 -20.75
N VAL A 142 30.59 0.35 -20.05
CA VAL A 142 29.28 0.96 -19.75
C VAL A 142 28.89 0.71 -18.30
N VAL A 143 28.28 1.70 -17.67
CA VAL A 143 27.58 1.59 -16.40
C VAL A 143 26.08 1.71 -16.67
N ILE A 144 25.29 0.76 -16.19
CA ILE A 144 23.85 0.73 -16.41
C ILE A 144 23.14 1.40 -15.23
N SER A 145 22.09 2.14 -15.52
CA SER A 145 21.21 2.70 -14.49
C SER A 145 20.37 1.61 -13.85
N ALA A 146 20.31 1.57 -12.52
CA ALA A 146 19.38 0.71 -11.79
C ALA A 146 17.91 1.00 -12.11
N GLY A 147 17.59 2.20 -12.60
CA GLY A 147 16.24 2.60 -13.04
C GLY A 147 15.83 2.01 -14.38
N TYR A 148 16.78 1.54 -15.19
CA TYR A 148 16.48 0.88 -16.47
C TYR A 148 15.90 -0.52 -16.30
N GLY A 149 15.95 -1.08 -15.11
CA GLY A 149 15.54 -2.44 -14.81
C GLY A 149 16.73 -3.41 -14.77
N ASN A 150 16.49 -4.66 -14.49
CA ASN A 150 17.54 -5.68 -14.49
C ASN A 150 17.60 -6.33 -15.89
N PRO A 151 18.57 -5.94 -16.73
CA PRO A 151 18.68 -6.49 -18.09
C PRO A 151 19.18 -7.93 -18.11
N GLY A 152 19.40 -8.56 -16.96
CA GLY A 152 19.98 -9.91 -16.86
C GLY A 152 21.44 -9.95 -17.32
N VAL A 153 22.11 -8.80 -17.41
CA VAL A 153 23.52 -8.69 -17.77
C VAL A 153 24.34 -8.34 -16.51
N PRO A 154 25.10 -9.30 -15.95
CA PRO A 154 25.89 -9.07 -14.76
C PRO A 154 27.10 -8.19 -15.07
N ILE A 155 27.77 -7.67 -14.06
CA ILE A 155 29.06 -7.00 -14.20
C ILE A 155 30.06 -7.97 -14.84
N GLY A 156 30.77 -7.49 -15.87
CA GLY A 156 31.64 -8.27 -16.72
C GLY A 156 30.93 -8.89 -17.95
N GLY A 157 29.61 -8.90 -18.00
CA GLY A 157 28.84 -9.24 -19.18
C GLY A 157 28.87 -8.14 -20.25
N THR A 158 28.35 -8.40 -21.43
CA THR A 158 28.38 -7.44 -22.53
C THR A 158 26.98 -7.12 -23.04
N LEU A 159 26.81 -5.88 -23.49
CA LEU A 159 25.68 -5.39 -24.29
C LEU A 159 26.13 -5.28 -25.75
N ARG A 160 25.40 -5.87 -26.69
CA ARG A 160 25.64 -5.73 -28.13
C ARG A 160 24.72 -4.67 -28.71
N LEU A 161 25.21 -3.95 -29.72
CA LEU A 161 24.43 -2.93 -30.43
C LEU A 161 24.33 -3.34 -31.93
N PRO A 162 23.44 -4.31 -32.26
CA PRO A 162 23.39 -4.89 -33.60
C PRO A 162 22.94 -3.90 -34.68
N GLY A 163 22.20 -2.86 -34.32
CA GLY A 163 21.78 -1.79 -35.23
C GLY A 163 22.91 -0.88 -35.75
N LEU A 164 24.13 -1.03 -35.22
CA LEU A 164 25.28 -0.20 -35.58
C LEU A 164 26.31 -0.95 -36.44
N PRO A 165 27.04 -0.25 -37.33
CA PRO A 165 28.09 -0.88 -38.13
C PRO A 165 29.14 -1.56 -37.25
N GLY A 166 29.41 -2.83 -37.59
CA GLY A 166 30.34 -3.62 -36.79
C GLY A 166 29.78 -4.20 -35.51
N ALA A 167 28.50 -3.97 -35.21
CA ALA A 167 27.81 -4.41 -34.01
C ALA A 167 28.67 -4.30 -32.74
N PRO A 168 29.07 -3.07 -32.34
CA PRO A 168 29.94 -2.87 -31.20
C PRO A 168 29.35 -3.47 -29.94
N SER A 169 30.21 -3.92 -29.04
CA SER A 169 29.81 -4.45 -27.74
C SER A 169 30.37 -3.56 -26.62
N LEU A 170 29.52 -3.32 -25.62
CA LEU A 170 29.88 -2.59 -24.42
C LEU A 170 29.97 -3.55 -23.23
N THR A 171 31.08 -3.51 -22.49
CA THR A 171 31.23 -4.34 -21.28
C THR A 171 30.61 -3.61 -20.10
N VAL A 172 29.71 -4.27 -19.39
CA VAL A 172 29.09 -3.72 -18.17
C VAL A 172 30.12 -3.76 -17.05
N VAL A 173 30.56 -2.59 -16.58
CA VAL A 173 31.57 -2.45 -15.51
C VAL A 173 30.96 -2.04 -14.18
N GLY A 174 29.70 -1.65 -14.16
CA GLY A 174 29.02 -1.27 -12.93
C GLY A 174 27.53 -1.04 -13.10
N LEU A 175 26.87 -0.98 -11.96
CA LEU A 175 25.49 -0.56 -11.80
C LEU A 175 25.46 0.71 -10.98
N ALA A 176 24.74 1.73 -11.45
CA ALA A 176 24.67 3.00 -10.78
C ALA A 176 23.25 3.56 -10.74
N ARG A 177 23.03 4.57 -9.94
CA ARG A 177 21.74 5.22 -9.77
C ARG A 177 21.85 6.74 -9.87
N SER A 178 20.98 7.32 -10.70
CA SER A 178 20.66 8.74 -10.74
C SER A 178 19.27 8.94 -10.15
N VAL A 179 19.13 9.82 -9.16
CA VAL A 179 17.84 10.17 -8.58
C VAL A 179 16.98 10.95 -9.57
N SER A 180 17.61 11.71 -10.45
CA SER A 180 16.93 12.51 -11.48
C SER A 180 16.57 11.70 -12.72
N ARG A 181 16.98 10.41 -12.79
CA ARG A 181 16.75 9.50 -13.93
C ARG A 181 17.16 10.13 -15.26
N THR A 182 18.35 10.70 -15.30
CA THR A 182 18.82 11.49 -16.44
C THR A 182 19.16 10.63 -17.66
N ALA A 183 19.75 9.45 -17.44
CA ALA A 183 20.11 8.52 -18.51
C ALA A 183 19.93 7.07 -18.04
N ASP A 184 19.79 6.15 -19.00
CA ASP A 184 19.66 4.72 -18.74
C ASP A 184 21.04 4.06 -18.62
N ALA A 185 22.06 4.67 -19.18
CA ALA A 185 23.45 4.22 -19.06
C ALA A 185 24.45 5.36 -19.25
N TRP A 186 25.66 5.15 -18.75
CA TRP A 186 26.77 6.10 -18.87
C TRP A 186 27.98 5.41 -19.44
N VAL A 187 28.64 6.13 -20.38
CA VAL A 187 29.91 5.76 -21.00
C VAL A 187 30.88 6.93 -20.92
N THR A 188 32.14 6.70 -21.24
CA THR A 188 33.08 7.79 -21.42
C THR A 188 32.68 8.69 -22.60
N PRO A 189 32.91 10.02 -22.56
CA PRO A 189 32.53 10.92 -23.67
C PRO A 189 33.07 10.49 -25.04
N ASP A 190 34.25 9.90 -25.06
CA ASP A 190 34.95 9.45 -26.27
C ASP A 190 34.31 8.18 -26.86
N ALA A 191 33.46 7.46 -26.11
CA ALA A 191 32.75 6.29 -26.62
C ALA A 191 31.49 6.66 -27.44
N ILE A 192 30.88 7.82 -27.24
CA ILE A 192 29.65 8.25 -27.90
C ILE A 192 29.72 8.18 -29.42
N PRO A 193 30.81 8.67 -30.10
CA PRO A 193 30.87 8.58 -31.56
C PRO A 193 30.83 7.14 -32.10
N ALA A 194 31.40 6.18 -31.37
CA ALA A 194 31.42 4.77 -31.77
C ALA A 194 30.07 4.07 -31.67
N ILE A 195 29.17 4.62 -30.86
CA ILE A 195 27.82 4.05 -30.64
C ILE A 195 26.73 4.95 -31.25
N THR A 196 27.10 5.91 -32.06
CA THR A 196 26.18 6.78 -32.80
C THR A 196 25.91 6.20 -34.18
N ALA A 197 24.65 6.11 -34.58
CA ALA A 197 24.29 5.59 -35.90
C ALA A 197 24.83 6.51 -37.01
N PRO A 198 25.30 5.92 -38.15
CA PRO A 198 25.82 6.75 -39.27
C PRO A 198 24.74 7.70 -39.78
N GLY A 199 25.13 8.98 -39.94
CA GLY A 199 24.21 10.03 -40.39
C GLY A 199 23.30 10.61 -39.31
N SER A 200 23.33 10.09 -38.10
CA SER A 200 22.65 10.73 -36.95
C SER A 200 23.59 11.66 -36.23
N THR A 201 23.03 12.70 -35.60
CA THR A 201 23.76 13.63 -34.74
C THR A 201 23.39 13.34 -33.29
N PRO A 202 24.37 13.15 -32.38
CA PRO A 202 24.07 12.98 -30.96
C PRO A 202 23.30 14.17 -30.43
N GLY A 203 22.35 13.90 -29.53
CA GLY A 203 21.72 14.93 -28.72
C GLY A 203 22.61 15.44 -27.62
N TYR A 204 22.11 16.40 -26.87
CA TYR A 204 22.76 16.87 -25.66
C TYR A 204 21.78 16.88 -24.49
N GLU A 205 22.30 16.55 -23.31
CA GLU A 205 21.63 16.67 -22.04
C GLU A 205 22.25 17.78 -21.21
N MET A 206 21.43 18.64 -20.63
CA MET A 206 21.83 19.63 -19.64
C MET A 206 20.99 19.46 -18.37
N LEU A 207 21.64 19.59 -17.23
CA LEU A 207 21.08 19.44 -15.92
C LEU A 207 21.14 20.76 -15.17
N TYR A 208 20.02 21.19 -14.58
CA TYR A 208 19.92 22.49 -13.92
C TYR A 208 19.43 22.38 -12.51
N ARG A 209 19.95 23.22 -11.62
CA ARG A 209 19.38 23.53 -10.32
C ARG A 209 18.99 24.99 -10.27
N PHE A 210 17.84 25.28 -9.68
CA PHE A 210 17.27 26.62 -9.56
C PHE A 210 17.19 27.05 -8.12
N ALA A 211 17.07 28.37 -7.89
CA ALA A 211 16.93 28.94 -6.57
C ALA A 211 15.54 28.62 -5.95
N ASP A 212 14.51 28.62 -6.76
CA ASP A 212 13.15 28.18 -6.39
C ASP A 212 12.64 27.20 -7.44
N ALA A 213 12.42 25.95 -7.02
CA ALA A 213 11.96 24.85 -7.86
C ALA A 213 10.85 24.07 -7.15
N THR A 214 10.17 24.68 -6.16
CA THR A 214 9.29 23.98 -5.22
C THR A 214 7.88 23.74 -5.76
N THR A 215 7.47 24.50 -6.79
CA THR A 215 6.12 24.43 -7.35
C THR A 215 6.13 24.14 -8.85
N ALA A 216 5.04 23.60 -9.38
CA ALA A 216 4.89 23.37 -10.81
C ALA A 216 4.98 24.66 -11.62
N ASP A 217 4.45 25.78 -11.10
CA ASP A 217 4.51 27.08 -11.76
C ASP A 217 5.93 27.65 -11.82
N ALA A 218 6.71 27.50 -10.72
CA ALA A 218 8.14 27.87 -10.71
C ALA A 218 8.90 27.04 -11.75
N MET A 219 8.69 25.72 -11.78
CA MET A 219 9.33 24.85 -12.78
C MET A 219 8.95 25.17 -14.21
N ALA A 220 7.72 25.61 -14.46
CA ALA A 220 7.30 26.05 -15.79
C ALA A 220 8.01 27.36 -16.20
N ALA A 221 8.17 28.30 -15.27
CA ALA A 221 8.93 29.54 -15.50
C ALA A 221 10.42 29.24 -15.74
N ASP A 222 11.03 28.34 -14.96
CA ASP A 222 12.41 27.92 -15.11
C ASP A 222 12.67 27.25 -16.47
N ARG A 223 11.74 26.36 -16.89
CA ARG A 223 11.77 25.75 -18.23
C ARG A 223 11.72 26.80 -19.32
N ALA A 224 10.84 27.80 -19.17
CA ALA A 224 10.74 28.90 -20.14
C ALA A 224 12.03 29.76 -20.19
N ALA A 225 12.64 29.99 -19.03
CA ALA A 225 13.93 30.73 -18.96
C ALA A 225 15.04 29.98 -19.70
N VAL A 226 15.17 28.65 -19.49
CA VAL A 226 16.14 27.83 -20.23
C VAL A 226 15.81 27.78 -21.73
N ALA A 227 14.53 27.61 -22.09
CA ALA A 227 14.11 27.58 -23.49
C ALA A 227 14.43 28.90 -24.23
N SER A 228 14.28 30.06 -23.57
CA SER A 228 14.59 31.36 -24.13
C SER A 228 16.09 31.61 -24.30
N ALA A 229 16.93 31.00 -23.44
CA ALA A 229 18.37 31.08 -23.51
C ALA A 229 18.98 30.12 -24.56
N ALA A 230 18.22 29.09 -24.96
CA ALA A 230 18.66 28.13 -25.95
C ALA A 230 18.29 28.56 -27.38
N PRO A 231 18.97 28.06 -28.44
CA PRO A 231 18.56 28.28 -29.81
C PRO A 231 17.10 27.83 -30.06
N ALA A 232 16.36 28.59 -30.85
CA ALA A 232 14.98 28.31 -31.13
C ALA A 232 14.78 26.90 -31.71
N GLY A 233 13.87 26.13 -31.10
CA GLY A 233 13.56 24.76 -31.50
C GLY A 233 14.64 23.72 -31.19
N ALA A 234 15.69 24.07 -30.45
CA ALA A 234 16.73 23.12 -30.02
C ALA A 234 16.27 22.24 -28.85
N LEU A 235 15.36 22.73 -27.99
CA LEU A 235 14.84 21.97 -26.87
C LEU A 235 13.89 20.89 -27.37
N THR A 236 14.23 19.62 -27.14
CA THR A 236 13.43 18.45 -27.57
C THR A 236 12.67 17.78 -26.40
N GLY A 237 13.18 17.94 -25.19
CA GLY A 237 12.50 17.40 -24.01
C GLY A 237 12.93 18.12 -22.74
N ALA A 238 12.05 18.12 -21.74
CA ALA A 238 12.36 18.67 -20.43
C ALA A 238 11.61 17.89 -19.35
N GLN A 239 12.34 17.37 -18.38
CA GLN A 239 11.79 16.62 -17.27
C GLN A 239 12.03 17.36 -15.95
N SER A 240 10.96 17.63 -15.22
CA SER A 240 11.02 18.22 -13.88
C SER A 240 11.28 17.16 -12.82
N TRP A 241 12.04 17.50 -11.77
CA TRP A 241 12.22 16.65 -10.61
C TRP A 241 10.90 16.35 -9.88
N LEU A 242 9.92 17.26 -9.99
CA LEU A 242 8.58 17.05 -9.42
C LEU A 242 7.88 15.84 -10.05
N SER A 243 8.02 15.62 -11.36
CA SER A 243 7.46 14.45 -12.01
C SER A 243 8.18 13.16 -11.59
N ALA A 244 9.50 13.19 -11.45
CA ALA A 244 10.27 12.07 -10.93
C ALA A 244 9.89 11.74 -9.47
N LYS A 245 9.71 12.78 -8.63
CA LYS A 245 9.22 12.65 -7.25
C LYS A 245 7.81 12.07 -7.21
N GLN A 246 6.89 12.60 -8.00
CA GLN A 246 5.52 12.08 -8.08
C GLN A 246 5.51 10.60 -8.50
N GLY A 247 6.29 10.22 -9.48
CA GLY A 247 6.42 8.82 -9.89
C GLY A 247 6.97 7.92 -8.78
N SER A 248 7.92 8.43 -7.99
CA SER A 248 8.45 7.75 -6.81
C SER A 248 7.42 7.63 -5.69
N ASP A 249 6.74 8.73 -5.40
CA ASP A 249 5.77 8.82 -4.30
C ASP A 249 4.50 8.01 -4.59
N ARG A 250 4.08 7.88 -5.85
CA ARG A 250 2.86 7.15 -6.27
C ARG A 250 2.80 5.74 -5.73
N ASN A 251 3.89 4.99 -5.85
CA ASN A 251 3.95 3.60 -5.37
C ASN A 251 3.76 3.48 -3.86
N THR A 252 4.22 4.47 -3.11
CA THR A 252 4.15 4.47 -1.64
C THR A 252 2.92 5.20 -1.13
N ALA A 253 2.48 6.24 -1.83
CA ALA A 253 1.28 7.02 -1.52
C ALA A 253 0.01 6.14 -1.53
N LEU A 254 0.00 5.08 -2.36
CA LEU A 254 -1.10 4.11 -2.38
C LEU A 254 -1.36 3.47 -1.01
N PHE A 255 -0.32 3.21 -0.22
CA PHE A 255 -0.47 2.51 1.06
C PHE A 255 -0.72 3.44 2.26
N LEU A 256 -0.43 4.73 2.10
CA LEU A 256 -0.48 5.71 3.18
C LEU A 256 -1.85 5.84 3.86
N PRO A 257 -2.97 6.07 3.15
CA PRO A 257 -4.29 6.20 3.78
C PRO A 257 -4.71 4.93 4.52
N PHE A 258 -4.33 3.76 4.00
CA PHE A 258 -4.57 2.47 4.64
C PHE A 258 -3.84 2.37 5.99
N MET A 259 -2.56 2.69 6.04
CA MET A 259 -1.77 2.63 7.27
C MET A 259 -2.27 3.64 8.32
N VAL A 260 -2.64 4.84 7.89
CA VAL A 260 -3.25 5.87 8.76
C VAL A 260 -4.57 5.36 9.34
N ALA A 261 -5.43 4.72 8.54
CA ALA A 261 -6.69 4.18 9.02
C ALA A 261 -6.50 3.11 10.10
N PHE A 262 -5.55 2.17 9.90
CA PHE A 262 -5.21 1.16 10.92
C PHE A 262 -4.59 1.77 12.17
N GLY A 263 -3.71 2.74 12.03
CA GLY A 263 -3.12 3.48 13.16
C GLY A 263 -4.18 4.18 14.00
N LEU A 264 -5.14 4.85 13.36
CA LEU A 264 -6.26 5.51 14.03
C LEU A 264 -7.19 4.51 14.74
N LEU A 265 -7.50 3.38 14.08
CA LEU A 265 -8.28 2.31 14.72
C LEU A 265 -7.56 1.74 15.94
N GLY A 266 -6.27 1.46 15.83
CA GLY A 266 -5.45 0.97 16.95
C GLY A 266 -5.41 1.96 18.11
N MET A 267 -5.21 3.23 17.82
CA MET A 267 -5.21 4.31 18.83
C MET A 267 -6.57 4.43 19.53
N ALA A 268 -7.68 4.44 18.76
CA ALA A 268 -9.03 4.50 19.30
C ALA A 268 -9.31 3.30 20.23
N MET A 269 -8.89 2.11 19.83
CA MET A 269 -9.00 0.90 20.65
C MET A 269 -8.20 0.99 21.94
N SER A 270 -6.98 1.50 21.91
CA SER A 270 -6.12 1.65 23.10
C SER A 270 -6.74 2.63 24.10
N VAL A 271 -7.19 3.76 23.61
CA VAL A 271 -7.90 4.78 24.41
C VAL A 271 -9.14 4.19 25.07
N LEU A 272 -9.93 3.43 24.32
CA LEU A 272 -11.15 2.80 24.82
C LEU A 272 -10.87 1.72 25.88
N VAL A 273 -9.89 0.85 25.64
CA VAL A 273 -9.52 -0.20 26.61
C VAL A 273 -8.95 0.41 27.89
N ALA A 274 -8.03 1.37 27.77
CA ALA A 274 -7.48 2.08 28.93
C ALA A 274 -8.56 2.80 29.75
N GLY A 275 -9.47 3.49 29.06
CA GLY A 275 -10.61 4.17 29.68
C GLY A 275 -11.53 3.23 30.44
N ASN A 276 -11.91 2.11 29.84
CA ASN A 276 -12.76 1.09 30.44
C ASN A 276 -12.10 0.45 31.67
N VAL A 277 -10.79 0.15 31.57
CA VAL A 277 -10.05 -0.46 32.69
C VAL A 277 -9.96 0.51 33.87
N VAL A 278 -9.62 1.79 33.63
CA VAL A 278 -9.51 2.79 34.71
C VAL A 278 -10.88 3.12 35.31
N ALA A 279 -11.91 3.28 34.47
CA ALA A 279 -13.28 3.52 34.95
C ALA A 279 -13.78 2.36 35.81
N GLY A 280 -13.54 1.13 35.40
CA GLY A 280 -13.86 -0.07 36.17
C GLY A 280 -13.04 -0.17 37.47
N ALA A 281 -11.75 0.20 37.42
CA ALA A 281 -10.89 0.24 38.60
C ALA A 281 -11.35 1.25 39.64
N VAL A 282 -11.77 2.43 39.20
CA VAL A 282 -12.33 3.49 40.04
C VAL A 282 -13.68 3.04 40.63
N GLY A 283 -14.58 2.52 39.79
CA GLY A 283 -15.91 2.07 40.24
C GLY A 283 -15.87 0.96 41.29
N SER A 284 -14.95 -0.01 41.15
CA SER A 284 -14.79 -1.10 42.13
C SER A 284 -14.06 -0.70 43.41
N ALA A 285 -13.45 0.49 43.45
CA ALA A 285 -12.65 0.96 44.60
C ALA A 285 -13.29 2.15 45.33
N THR A 286 -14.57 2.46 45.09
CA THR A 286 -15.24 3.65 45.60
C THR A 286 -15.14 3.74 47.10
N ARG A 287 -15.42 2.66 47.87
CA ARG A 287 -15.29 2.62 49.33
C ARG A 287 -13.83 2.88 49.77
N ARG A 288 -12.87 2.31 49.08
CA ARG A 288 -11.43 2.50 49.38
C ARG A 288 -10.98 3.95 49.12
N ILE A 289 -11.53 4.57 48.08
CA ILE A 289 -11.31 5.98 47.77
C ILE A 289 -11.88 6.86 48.91
N GLY A 290 -13.06 6.52 49.41
CA GLY A 290 -13.64 7.16 50.60
C GLY A 290 -12.75 7.05 51.83
N VAL A 291 -12.22 5.85 52.11
CA VAL A 291 -11.28 5.65 53.23
C VAL A 291 -9.98 6.44 53.06
N LEU A 292 -9.39 6.45 51.85
CA LEU A 292 -8.16 7.23 51.56
C LEU A 292 -8.39 8.73 51.78
N LYS A 293 -9.55 9.26 51.36
CA LYS A 293 -9.93 10.63 51.61
C LYS A 293 -10.19 10.93 53.09
N ALA A 294 -10.79 10.00 53.83
CA ALA A 294 -11.00 10.12 55.25
C ALA A 294 -9.70 10.14 56.06
N ILE A 295 -8.63 9.48 55.60
CA ILE A 295 -7.29 9.48 56.17
C ILE A 295 -6.48 10.74 55.76
N GLY A 296 -7.05 11.65 54.96
CA GLY A 296 -6.42 12.93 54.59
C GLY A 296 -5.81 13.00 53.19
N CYS A 297 -5.99 11.99 52.34
CA CYS A 297 -5.54 12.08 50.93
C CYS A 297 -6.35 13.11 50.16
N THR A 298 -5.67 14.02 49.49
CA THR A 298 -6.34 14.99 48.62
C THR A 298 -6.93 14.32 47.38
N PRO A 299 -8.00 14.87 46.75
CA PRO A 299 -8.56 14.39 45.52
C PRO A 299 -7.52 14.22 44.39
N ALA A 300 -6.57 15.16 44.30
CA ALA A 300 -5.47 15.13 43.34
C ALA A 300 -4.51 13.97 43.58
N GLN A 301 -4.20 13.63 44.82
CA GLN A 301 -3.35 12.48 45.16
C GLN A 301 -4.01 11.18 44.79
N VAL A 302 -5.32 11.05 45.01
CA VAL A 302 -6.10 9.87 44.60
C VAL A 302 -6.11 9.72 43.07
N MET A 303 -6.40 10.81 42.37
CA MET A 303 -6.36 10.83 40.92
C MET A 303 -4.97 10.39 40.36
N ARG A 304 -3.91 11.03 40.86
CA ARG A 304 -2.51 10.67 40.44
C ARG A 304 -2.19 9.21 40.68
N ALA A 305 -2.66 8.63 41.80
CA ALA A 305 -2.45 7.20 42.06
C ALA A 305 -3.11 6.28 41.04
N TYR A 306 -4.34 6.57 40.61
CA TYR A 306 -5.05 5.78 39.59
C TYR A 306 -4.48 5.98 38.19
N VAL A 307 -4.10 7.20 37.83
CA VAL A 307 -3.40 7.50 36.58
C VAL A 307 -2.07 6.73 36.54
N ALA A 308 -1.28 6.81 37.61
CA ALA A 308 -0.01 6.09 37.70
C ALA A 308 -0.16 4.57 37.60
N GLN A 309 -1.24 3.97 38.16
CA GLN A 309 -1.54 2.55 38.00
C GLN A 309 -1.82 2.15 36.54
N ALA A 310 -2.41 3.01 35.73
CA ALA A 310 -2.64 2.78 34.31
C ALA A 310 -1.35 3.05 33.49
N MET A 311 -0.59 4.07 33.87
CA MET A 311 0.61 4.46 33.15
C MET A 311 1.74 3.42 33.23
N VAL A 312 1.91 2.73 34.37
CA VAL A 312 2.97 1.70 34.50
C VAL A 312 2.85 0.59 33.45
N PRO A 313 1.71 -0.12 33.30
CA PRO A 313 1.57 -1.12 32.25
C PRO A 313 1.52 -0.50 30.86
N ALA A 314 0.96 0.68 30.68
CA ALA A 314 0.94 1.37 29.39
C ALA A 314 2.35 1.72 28.90
N THR A 315 3.23 2.23 29.77
CA THR A 315 4.62 2.54 29.43
C THR A 315 5.38 1.28 29.01
N LEU A 316 5.22 0.18 29.74
CA LEU A 316 5.82 -1.10 29.37
C LEU A 316 5.28 -1.60 28.01
N GLY A 317 3.97 -1.54 27.81
CA GLY A 317 3.33 -1.90 26.54
C GLY A 317 3.81 -1.01 25.39
N THR A 318 3.91 0.30 25.60
CA THR A 318 4.39 1.27 24.60
C THR A 318 5.86 0.98 24.24
N LEU A 319 6.73 0.76 25.20
CA LEU A 319 8.14 0.43 24.94
C LEU A 319 8.29 -0.85 24.13
N LEU A 320 7.56 -1.91 24.53
CA LEU A 320 7.54 -3.16 23.77
C LEU A 320 6.89 -2.96 22.39
N GLY A 321 5.90 -2.08 22.28
CA GLY A 321 5.22 -1.73 21.03
C GLY A 321 6.14 -0.99 20.07
N VAL A 322 7.00 -0.10 20.56
CA VAL A 322 8.03 0.56 19.74
C VAL A 322 9.01 -0.48 19.21
N VAL A 323 9.50 -1.37 20.06
CA VAL A 323 10.41 -2.44 19.62
C VAL A 323 9.75 -3.35 18.59
N ALA A 324 8.53 -3.81 18.83
CA ALA A 324 7.80 -4.67 17.90
C ALA A 324 7.48 -3.93 16.58
N GLY A 325 7.09 -2.66 16.64
CA GLY A 325 6.85 -1.82 15.48
C GLY A 325 8.10 -1.68 14.61
N ASN A 326 9.23 -1.35 15.22
CA ASN A 326 10.52 -1.27 14.52
C ASN A 326 10.93 -2.61 13.89
N LEU A 327 10.81 -3.71 14.62
CA LEU A 327 11.13 -5.05 14.10
C LEU A 327 10.27 -5.44 12.89
N LEU A 328 9.02 -5.05 12.86
CA LEU A 328 8.13 -5.29 11.71
C LEU A 328 8.37 -4.31 10.56
N THR A 329 8.83 -3.09 10.86
CA THR A 329 9.06 -2.05 9.86
C THR A 329 10.38 -2.24 9.11
N VAL A 330 11.46 -2.67 9.79
CA VAL A 330 12.80 -2.81 9.21
C VAL A 330 12.83 -3.69 7.94
N PRO A 331 12.22 -4.88 7.87
CA PRO A 331 12.22 -5.68 6.65
C PRO A 331 11.52 -4.98 5.47
N VAL A 332 10.45 -4.24 5.75
CA VAL A 332 9.68 -3.52 4.72
C VAL A 332 10.48 -2.34 4.20
N LEU A 333 11.15 -1.60 5.10
CA LEU A 333 12.01 -0.48 4.73
C LEU A 333 13.27 -0.91 3.99
N ALA A 334 13.87 -2.05 4.36
CA ALA A 334 15.04 -2.58 3.67
C ALA A 334 14.72 -2.88 2.20
N THR A 335 13.56 -3.41 1.90
CA THR A 335 13.11 -3.62 0.52
C THR A 335 12.93 -2.31 -0.24
N ALA A 336 12.35 -1.29 0.39
CA ALA A 336 12.20 0.05 -0.19
C ALA A 336 13.54 0.79 -0.31
N GLY A 337 14.42 0.69 0.70
CA GLY A 337 15.76 1.29 0.70
C GLY A 337 16.64 0.76 -0.44
N ASN A 338 16.55 -0.55 -0.72
CA ASN A 338 17.25 -1.17 -1.85
C ASN A 338 16.83 -0.58 -3.20
N LEU A 339 15.60 -0.08 -3.33
CA LEU A 339 15.13 0.59 -4.54
C LEU A 339 15.83 1.96 -4.77
N TYR A 340 16.25 2.66 -3.72
CA TYR A 340 16.84 4.00 -3.80
C TYR A 340 18.33 4.06 -3.43
N GLY A 341 18.93 2.93 -3.00
CA GLY A 341 20.34 2.89 -2.58
C GLY A 341 20.64 3.78 -1.37
N THR A 342 19.62 4.03 -0.57
CA THR A 342 19.76 4.73 0.72
C THR A 342 19.85 3.70 1.83
N ASP A 343 20.75 3.90 2.79
CA ASP A 343 20.80 3.13 4.03
C ASP A 343 19.58 3.43 4.91
N ALA A 344 18.39 3.48 4.31
CA ALA A 344 17.11 3.71 4.98
C ALA A 344 16.71 2.50 5.85
N SER A 345 17.68 1.94 6.57
CA SER A 345 17.50 0.80 7.48
C SER A 345 16.90 1.19 8.84
N GLY A 346 16.64 2.47 9.08
CA GLY A 346 16.21 2.97 10.38
C GLY A 346 14.90 3.72 10.34
N VAL A 347 14.02 3.39 11.27
CA VAL A 347 12.87 4.23 11.61
C VAL A 347 13.38 5.56 12.16
N ALA A 348 12.83 6.68 11.66
CA ALA A 348 13.21 8.00 12.15
C ALA A 348 12.89 8.10 13.66
N PRO A 349 13.88 8.36 14.55
CA PRO A 349 13.69 8.30 16.00
C PRO A 349 12.59 9.23 16.53
N TRP A 350 12.31 10.32 15.82
CA TRP A 350 11.25 11.25 16.20
C TRP A 350 9.85 10.62 16.04
N VAL A 351 9.66 9.67 15.12
CA VAL A 351 8.40 8.92 14.95
C VAL A 351 8.14 8.08 16.20
N ASP A 352 9.15 7.36 16.67
CA ASP A 352 9.06 6.57 17.89
C ASP A 352 8.69 7.45 19.10
N VAL A 353 9.35 8.60 19.23
CA VAL A 353 9.06 9.56 20.31
C VAL A 353 7.65 10.14 20.18
N ALA A 354 7.24 10.52 18.97
CA ALA A 354 5.91 11.10 18.73
C ALA A 354 4.80 10.08 19.00
N VAL A 355 4.94 8.85 18.51
CA VAL A 355 3.97 7.77 18.72
C VAL A 355 3.92 7.34 20.18
N ALA A 356 5.08 7.14 20.81
CA ALA A 356 5.15 6.79 22.23
C ALA A 356 4.53 7.91 23.10
N GLY A 357 4.92 9.16 22.85
CA GLY A 357 4.37 10.33 23.54
C GLY A 357 2.87 10.47 23.33
N GLY A 358 2.37 10.35 22.11
CA GLY A 358 0.97 10.40 21.75
C GLY A 358 0.15 9.29 22.42
N THR A 359 0.62 8.05 22.38
CA THR A 359 -0.05 6.91 23.01
C THR A 359 -0.12 7.08 24.54
N LEU A 360 0.99 7.46 25.17
CA LEU A 360 1.03 7.69 26.61
C LEU A 360 0.19 8.89 27.02
N ALA A 361 0.20 9.97 26.25
CA ALA A 361 -0.65 11.15 26.49
C ALA A 361 -2.14 10.79 26.37
N ALA A 362 -2.53 10.01 25.35
CA ALA A 362 -3.91 9.56 25.18
C ALA A 362 -4.37 8.70 26.35
N VAL A 363 -3.57 7.70 26.75
CA VAL A 363 -3.85 6.86 27.91
C VAL A 363 -3.92 7.69 29.19
N ALA A 364 -2.98 8.64 29.40
CA ALA A 364 -2.95 9.51 30.58
C ALA A 364 -4.20 10.39 30.66
N LEU A 365 -4.61 10.98 29.53
CA LEU A 365 -5.77 11.87 29.44
C LEU A 365 -7.07 11.11 29.78
N VAL A 366 -7.24 9.93 29.20
CA VAL A 366 -8.43 9.09 29.46
C VAL A 366 -8.43 8.53 30.86
N ALA A 367 -7.27 8.10 31.38
CA ALA A 367 -7.11 7.66 32.75
C ALA A 367 -7.42 8.82 33.72
N TRP A 368 -6.96 10.02 33.42
CA TRP A 368 -7.26 11.22 34.19
C TRP A 368 -8.75 11.55 34.16
N ALA A 369 -9.40 11.54 32.99
CA ALA A 369 -10.83 11.80 32.85
C ALA A 369 -11.69 10.81 33.64
N ALA A 370 -11.32 9.51 33.60
CA ALA A 370 -11.97 8.47 34.37
C ALA A 370 -11.73 8.64 35.90
N ALA A 371 -10.50 8.96 36.28
CA ALA A 371 -10.13 9.18 37.69
C ALA A 371 -10.69 10.50 38.26
N ALA A 372 -10.92 11.51 37.42
CA ALA A 372 -11.52 12.80 37.86
C ALA A 372 -12.92 12.59 38.44
N ARG A 373 -13.68 11.61 37.97
CA ARG A 373 -14.96 11.22 38.57
C ARG A 373 -14.79 10.74 40.02
N ALA A 374 -13.71 9.99 40.32
CA ALA A 374 -13.37 9.56 41.67
C ALA A 374 -12.99 10.74 42.58
N GLY A 375 -12.25 11.71 42.03
CA GLY A 375 -11.86 12.92 42.70
C GLY A 375 -13.06 13.78 43.16
N ARG A 376 -14.16 13.79 42.38
CA ARG A 376 -15.39 14.57 42.65
C ARG A 376 -16.37 13.90 43.60
N LEU A 377 -16.18 12.61 43.94
CA LEU A 377 -17.05 11.88 44.88
C LEU A 377 -16.90 12.50 46.30
N ARG A 378 -18.01 12.83 46.97
CA ARG A 378 -17.99 13.27 48.40
C ARG A 378 -17.64 12.05 49.26
N THR A 379 -16.87 12.28 50.34
CA THR A 379 -16.40 11.21 51.22
C THR A 379 -17.56 10.46 51.87
N VAL A 380 -18.61 11.19 52.22
CA VAL A 380 -19.83 10.64 52.81
C VAL A 380 -20.57 9.73 51.84
N ASP A 381 -20.73 10.19 50.60
CA ASP A 381 -21.40 9.38 49.55
C ASP A 381 -20.60 8.14 49.19
N ALA A 382 -19.26 8.21 49.19
CA ALA A 382 -18.35 7.09 48.95
C ALA A 382 -18.39 6.02 50.06
N LEU A 383 -18.66 6.43 51.30
CA LEU A 383 -18.81 5.51 52.45
C LEU A 383 -20.23 4.97 52.59
N ALA A 384 -21.25 5.71 52.09
CA ALA A 384 -22.66 5.35 52.13
C ALA A 384 -23.09 4.45 50.97
N VAL A 385 -22.15 4.06 50.09
CA VAL A 385 -22.43 3.13 48.96
C VAL A 385 -23.03 1.82 49.49
N GLY A 386 -24.28 1.61 49.22
CA GLY A 386 -25.07 0.43 49.68
C GLY A 386 -26.32 0.75 50.49
N ARG A 387 -26.54 2.01 50.93
CA ARG A 387 -27.67 2.42 51.77
C ARG A 387 -28.78 3.26 51.11
N THR A 388 -28.57 3.83 49.95
CA THR A 388 -29.54 4.60 49.21
C THR A 388 -29.85 3.98 47.85
N ALA A 389 -30.89 3.12 47.82
CA ALA A 389 -31.56 2.69 46.59
C ALA A 389 -32.45 3.86 46.11
N GLY A 390 -31.89 4.88 45.49
CA GLY A 390 -32.66 5.88 44.76
C GLY A 390 -33.17 5.27 43.48
N THR A 391 -34.47 5.28 43.25
CA THR A 391 -35.13 4.85 41.98
C THR A 391 -34.74 5.79 40.86
N THR A 392 -33.67 5.51 40.15
CA THR A 392 -33.20 6.27 38.98
C THR A 392 -33.93 5.81 37.71
N ARG A 393 -33.99 6.70 36.72
CA ARG A 393 -34.53 6.41 35.37
C ARG A 393 -33.83 5.15 34.75
N ARG A 394 -32.63 4.82 35.21
CA ARG A 394 -31.85 3.65 34.83
C ARG A 394 -32.49 2.33 35.37
N ASP A 395 -33.01 2.33 36.60
CA ASP A 395 -33.65 1.19 37.19
C ASP A 395 -35.01 0.88 36.52
N ALA A 396 -35.65 1.92 35.95
CA ALA A 396 -36.86 1.74 35.16
C ALA A 396 -36.60 1.03 33.82
N LEU A 397 -35.47 1.41 33.13
CA LEU A 397 -35.03 0.78 31.88
C LEU A 397 -34.63 -0.69 32.12
N ALA A 398 -33.87 -0.95 33.17
CA ALA A 398 -33.48 -2.31 33.56
C ALA A 398 -34.72 -3.19 33.85
N ARG A 399 -35.71 -2.68 34.60
CA ARG A 399 -36.95 -3.39 34.88
C ARG A 399 -37.78 -3.66 33.62
N ARG A 400 -37.87 -2.71 32.68
CA ARG A 400 -38.52 -2.90 31.38
C ARG A 400 -37.83 -3.97 30.56
N ALA A 401 -36.51 -3.94 30.51
CA ALA A 401 -35.69 -4.91 29.75
C ALA A 401 -35.82 -6.31 30.35
N THR A 402 -35.82 -6.45 31.69
CA THR A 402 -36.07 -7.76 32.35
C THR A 402 -37.48 -8.26 32.13
N ALA A 403 -38.51 -7.39 32.16
CA ALA A 403 -39.89 -7.75 31.86
C ALA A 403 -40.08 -8.19 30.41
N LEU A 404 -39.43 -7.53 29.44
CA LEU A 404 -39.46 -7.92 28.04
C LEU A 404 -38.69 -9.24 27.81
N ALA A 405 -37.51 -9.39 28.39
CA ALA A 405 -36.73 -10.64 28.29
C ALA A 405 -37.47 -11.84 28.95
N ALA A 406 -38.25 -11.60 30.00
CA ALA A 406 -39.06 -12.63 30.65
C ALA A 406 -40.23 -13.10 29.78
N ARG A 407 -40.69 -12.32 28.80
CA ARG A 407 -41.74 -12.67 27.85
C ARG A 407 -41.26 -13.56 26.69
N LEU A 408 -39.95 -13.61 26.46
CA LEU A 408 -39.37 -14.45 25.42
C LEU A 408 -39.41 -15.92 25.83
N PRO A 409 -39.74 -16.84 24.92
CA PRO A 409 -39.79 -18.29 25.18
C PRO A 409 -38.36 -18.88 25.26
N LEU A 410 -37.54 -18.34 26.15
CA LEU A 410 -36.16 -18.73 26.35
C LEU A 410 -35.94 -19.32 27.74
N PRO A 411 -34.99 -20.24 27.91
CA PRO A 411 -34.60 -20.71 29.23
C PRO A 411 -34.25 -19.56 30.16
N ARG A 412 -34.68 -19.63 31.42
CA ARG A 412 -34.45 -18.55 32.41
C ARG A 412 -33.05 -18.01 32.50
N PRO A 413 -31.95 -18.81 32.44
CA PRO A 413 -30.58 -18.27 32.42
C PRO A 413 -30.30 -17.35 31.24
N LEU A 414 -30.82 -17.67 30.04
CA LEU A 414 -30.63 -16.86 28.83
C LEU A 414 -31.39 -15.53 28.92
N SER A 415 -32.64 -15.55 29.36
CA SER A 415 -33.46 -14.33 29.53
C SER A 415 -32.85 -13.39 30.58
N LEU A 416 -32.33 -13.91 31.67
CA LEU A 416 -31.60 -13.12 32.68
C LEU A 416 -30.29 -12.53 32.10
N GLY A 417 -29.55 -13.29 31.30
CA GLY A 417 -28.36 -12.83 30.64
C GLY A 417 -28.59 -11.64 29.67
N LEU A 418 -29.61 -11.79 28.81
CA LEU A 418 -29.96 -10.76 27.81
C LEU A 418 -30.43 -9.43 28.44
N ALA A 419 -30.98 -9.46 29.65
CA ALA A 419 -31.39 -8.24 30.36
C ALA A 419 -30.20 -7.47 31.00
N GLN A 420 -29.07 -8.11 31.20
CA GLN A 420 -27.92 -7.55 31.93
C GLN A 420 -27.30 -6.27 31.32
N PRO A 421 -27.11 -6.15 30.00
CA PRO A 421 -26.57 -4.94 29.38
C PRO A 421 -27.35 -3.66 29.74
N PHE A 422 -28.67 -3.80 29.91
CA PHE A 422 -29.55 -2.67 30.25
C PHE A 422 -29.45 -2.26 31.72
N ALA A 423 -29.07 -3.19 32.58
CA ALA A 423 -28.87 -2.88 34.00
C ALA A 423 -27.62 -2.01 34.26
N ARG A 424 -26.61 -2.10 33.38
CA ARG A 424 -25.35 -1.37 33.49
C ARG A 424 -24.91 -0.77 32.16
N PRO A 425 -25.62 0.24 31.62
CA PRO A 425 -25.44 0.70 30.25
C PRO A 425 -24.05 1.27 29.96
N ALA A 426 -23.37 1.87 30.94
CA ALA A 426 -22.01 2.40 30.73
C ALA A 426 -20.98 1.30 30.42
N ARG A 427 -21.13 0.11 31.00
CA ARG A 427 -20.25 -1.04 30.73
C ARG A 427 -20.61 -1.73 29.45
N ALA A 428 -21.90 -1.90 29.22
CA ALA A 428 -22.39 -2.42 27.95
C ALA A 428 -21.92 -1.55 26.78
N ALA A 429 -21.91 -0.21 26.94
CA ALA A 429 -21.39 0.72 25.96
C ALA A 429 -19.88 0.52 25.72
N GLY A 430 -19.11 0.26 26.78
CA GLY A 430 -17.68 -0.01 26.65
C GLY A 430 -17.38 -1.33 25.91
N MET A 431 -18.14 -2.39 26.20
CA MET A 431 -18.08 -3.66 25.45
C MET A 431 -18.53 -3.48 24.00
N LEU A 432 -19.67 -2.79 23.82
CA LEU A 432 -20.24 -2.51 22.51
C LEU A 432 -19.21 -1.77 21.64
N ALA A 433 -18.56 -0.73 22.17
CA ALA A 433 -17.54 -0.01 21.43
C ALA A 433 -16.33 -0.89 21.08
N ALA A 434 -15.88 -1.75 22.01
CA ALA A 434 -14.78 -2.68 21.72
C ALA A 434 -15.14 -3.66 20.58
N VAL A 435 -16.35 -4.25 20.62
CA VAL A 435 -16.82 -5.14 19.57
C VAL A 435 -17.01 -4.40 18.25
N LEU A 436 -17.63 -3.22 18.30
CA LEU A 436 -17.83 -2.36 17.13
C LEU A 436 -16.50 -2.07 16.41
N PHE A 437 -15.51 -1.56 17.13
CA PHE A 437 -14.20 -1.27 16.55
C PHE A 437 -13.49 -2.52 16.04
N GLY A 438 -13.58 -3.65 16.77
CA GLY A 438 -13.00 -4.91 16.32
C GLY A 438 -13.66 -5.45 15.05
N THR A 439 -14.99 -5.36 14.96
CA THR A 439 -15.74 -5.77 13.75
C THR A 439 -15.48 -4.81 12.59
N ALA A 440 -15.43 -3.51 12.86
CA ALA A 440 -15.13 -2.50 11.85
C ALA A 440 -13.71 -2.71 11.27
N ALA A 441 -12.72 -2.98 12.13
CA ALA A 441 -11.37 -3.29 11.70
C ALA A 441 -11.30 -4.56 10.85
N ALA A 442 -12.01 -5.62 11.25
CA ALA A 442 -12.08 -6.86 10.48
C ALA A 442 -12.77 -6.65 9.12
N ALA A 443 -13.87 -5.91 9.08
CA ALA A 443 -14.57 -5.59 7.84
C ALA A 443 -13.72 -4.72 6.91
N PHE A 444 -13.04 -3.71 7.45
CA PHE A 444 -12.10 -2.87 6.72
C PHE A 444 -10.96 -3.68 6.11
N ALA A 445 -10.35 -4.57 6.89
CA ALA A 445 -9.25 -5.41 6.44
C ALA A 445 -9.66 -6.40 5.34
N VAL A 446 -10.82 -7.07 5.50
CA VAL A 446 -11.34 -7.98 4.47
C VAL A 446 -11.67 -7.21 3.19
N GLY A 447 -12.25 -6.01 3.31
CA GLY A 447 -12.48 -5.15 2.16
C GLY A 447 -11.19 -4.75 1.45
N MET A 448 -10.16 -4.41 2.23
CA MET A 448 -8.86 -4.04 1.67
C MET A 448 -8.20 -5.22 0.95
N GLY A 449 -8.19 -6.42 1.55
CA GLY A 449 -7.68 -7.63 0.88
C GLY A 449 -8.45 -7.92 -0.41
N GLY A 450 -9.78 -7.77 -0.40
CA GLY A 450 -10.62 -7.91 -1.60
C GLY A 450 -10.26 -6.90 -2.69
N THR A 451 -10.04 -5.62 -2.33
CA THR A 451 -9.60 -4.58 -3.28
C THR A 451 -8.21 -4.88 -3.83
N MET A 452 -7.27 -5.35 -2.98
CA MET A 452 -5.92 -5.72 -3.46
C MET A 452 -5.97 -6.90 -4.44
N ASN A 453 -6.79 -7.91 -4.17
CA ASN A 453 -7.01 -9.01 -5.10
C ASN A 453 -7.63 -8.52 -6.42
N TRP A 454 -8.59 -7.59 -6.33
CA TRP A 454 -9.17 -6.97 -7.51
C TRP A 454 -8.14 -6.17 -8.32
N VAL A 455 -7.25 -5.42 -7.66
CA VAL A 455 -6.13 -4.71 -8.32
C VAL A 455 -5.17 -5.69 -8.96
N GLN A 456 -4.86 -6.82 -8.30
CA GLN A 456 -4.01 -7.86 -8.87
C GLN A 456 -4.64 -8.49 -10.12
N GLU A 457 -5.94 -8.76 -10.08
CA GLU A 457 -6.67 -9.25 -11.25
C GLU A 457 -6.68 -8.21 -12.37
N ALA A 458 -6.82 -6.91 -12.01
CA ALA A 458 -6.75 -5.82 -12.98
C ALA A 458 -5.36 -5.59 -13.59
N LYS A 459 -4.29 -6.05 -12.92
CA LYS A 459 -2.93 -6.04 -13.49
C LYS A 459 -2.71 -7.10 -14.57
N ASN A 460 -3.45 -8.16 -14.50
CA ASN A 460 -3.28 -9.29 -15.39
C ASN A 460 -4.15 -9.09 -16.64
N HIS A 461 -3.66 -8.29 -17.59
CA HIS A 461 -4.32 -8.08 -18.89
C HIS A 461 -4.11 -9.24 -19.86
N ASP A 462 -3.45 -10.31 -19.42
CA ASP A 462 -2.97 -11.42 -20.22
C ASP A 462 -3.78 -12.71 -19.94
N HIS A 463 -5.07 -12.56 -19.63
CA HIS A 463 -5.96 -13.72 -19.44
C HIS A 463 -6.21 -14.44 -20.76
N ALA A 464 -5.20 -15.21 -21.18
CA ALA A 464 -5.31 -16.05 -22.36
C ALA A 464 -5.09 -17.51 -21.99
N ASP A 465 -5.83 -18.38 -22.65
CA ASP A 465 -5.62 -19.82 -22.52
C ASP A 465 -4.30 -20.25 -23.17
N VAL A 466 -3.87 -19.54 -24.22
CA VAL A 466 -2.60 -19.73 -24.91
C VAL A 466 -1.99 -18.38 -25.29
N VAL A 467 -0.70 -18.23 -25.08
CA VAL A 467 0.08 -17.06 -25.46
C VAL A 467 1.03 -17.44 -26.58
N VAL A 468 1.03 -16.64 -27.65
CA VAL A 468 1.96 -16.78 -28.76
C VAL A 468 2.95 -15.62 -28.70
N HIS A 469 4.22 -15.96 -28.78
CA HIS A 469 5.32 -15.00 -28.73
C HIS A 469 6.47 -15.47 -29.64
N PRO A 470 7.41 -14.59 -30.02
CA PRO A 470 8.57 -14.97 -30.79
C PRO A 470 9.34 -16.14 -30.15
N GLN A 471 9.73 -17.10 -30.96
CA GLN A 471 10.50 -18.26 -30.50
C GLN A 471 11.85 -17.77 -29.95
N ARG A 472 12.09 -18.02 -28.66
CA ARG A 472 13.43 -17.83 -28.10
C ARG A 472 14.37 -18.84 -28.77
N SER A 473 15.39 -18.35 -29.45
CA SER A 473 16.40 -19.30 -30.00
C SER A 473 17.18 -19.85 -28.81
N ASP A 474 17.10 -21.17 -28.60
CA ASP A 474 18.03 -21.92 -27.76
C ASP A 474 19.43 -21.85 -28.40
N ALA A 475 20.08 -20.71 -28.25
CA ALA A 475 21.44 -20.54 -28.73
C ALA A 475 22.37 -21.38 -27.85
N VAL A 476 22.91 -22.42 -28.47
CA VAL A 476 24.00 -23.23 -27.90
C VAL A 476 25.13 -22.29 -27.49
N PRO A 477 25.65 -22.35 -26.23
CA PRO A 477 26.75 -21.53 -25.81
C PRO A 477 27.92 -21.68 -26.79
N GLY A 478 28.28 -20.59 -27.51
CA GLY A 478 29.38 -20.58 -28.48
C GLY A 478 28.99 -20.48 -29.95
N SER A 479 27.71 -20.51 -30.32
CA SER A 479 27.30 -20.33 -31.70
C SER A 479 27.20 -18.84 -32.09
N ARG A 480 27.76 -18.53 -33.25
CA ARG A 480 27.67 -17.21 -33.90
C ARG A 480 26.23 -16.76 -33.98
N ALA A 481 25.96 -15.51 -33.57
CA ALA A 481 24.65 -14.85 -33.46
C ALA A 481 23.54 -15.50 -34.34
N ALA A 482 22.56 -16.10 -33.66
CA ALA A 482 21.26 -16.31 -34.30
C ALA A 482 20.73 -14.91 -34.63
N ALA A 483 20.38 -14.70 -35.90
CA ALA A 483 19.66 -13.50 -36.30
C ALA A 483 18.44 -13.35 -35.42
N MET A 484 18.12 -12.14 -34.99
CA MET A 484 16.88 -11.86 -34.28
C MET A 484 15.72 -12.50 -35.08
N PRO A 485 14.82 -13.21 -34.43
CA PRO A 485 13.60 -13.61 -35.12
C PRO A 485 12.92 -12.32 -35.56
N VAL A 486 12.86 -12.11 -36.87
CA VAL A 486 12.02 -11.04 -37.42
C VAL A 486 10.63 -11.35 -36.92
N ALA A 487 9.99 -10.42 -36.20
CA ALA A 487 8.61 -10.57 -35.75
C ALA A 487 7.82 -11.08 -36.96
N ALA A 488 7.11 -12.20 -36.79
CA ALA A 488 6.40 -12.86 -37.84
C ALA A 488 5.46 -11.88 -38.56
N ASP A 489 5.30 -12.06 -39.87
CA ASP A 489 4.32 -11.23 -40.57
C ASP A 489 2.95 -11.45 -39.93
N ARG A 490 2.34 -10.32 -39.47
CA ARG A 490 1.02 -10.30 -38.84
C ARG A 490 0.00 -11.18 -39.57
N SER A 491 -0.01 -11.18 -40.90
CA SER A 491 -0.92 -11.99 -41.72
C SER A 491 -0.75 -13.47 -41.53
N VAL A 492 0.50 -13.94 -41.33
CA VAL A 492 0.83 -15.35 -41.09
C VAL A 492 0.30 -15.82 -39.74
N VAL A 493 0.50 -15.01 -38.70
CA VAL A 493 0.02 -15.36 -37.35
C VAL A 493 -1.50 -15.40 -37.33
N ILE A 494 -2.16 -14.38 -37.89
CA ILE A 494 -3.63 -14.31 -37.96
C ILE A 494 -4.20 -15.50 -38.72
N ALA A 495 -3.59 -15.85 -39.86
CA ALA A 495 -4.04 -16.99 -40.65
C ALA A 495 -3.92 -18.32 -39.85
N ALA A 496 -2.81 -18.52 -39.14
CA ALA A 496 -2.64 -19.68 -38.27
C ALA A 496 -3.66 -19.73 -37.13
N LEU A 497 -3.89 -18.61 -36.44
CA LEU A 497 -4.88 -18.49 -35.35
C LEU A 497 -6.31 -18.77 -35.82
N THR A 498 -6.65 -18.28 -37.04
CA THR A 498 -7.99 -18.42 -37.61
C THR A 498 -8.22 -19.87 -38.13
N ALA A 499 -7.18 -20.51 -38.63
CA ALA A 499 -7.25 -21.88 -39.16
C ALA A 499 -7.33 -22.97 -38.05
N GLN A 500 -6.90 -22.66 -36.82
CA GLN A 500 -6.88 -23.65 -35.74
C GLN A 500 -8.27 -23.93 -35.18
N PRO A 501 -8.73 -25.19 -35.18
CA PRO A 501 -9.99 -25.55 -34.55
C PRO A 501 -9.86 -25.38 -33.03
N GLY A 502 -10.87 -24.77 -32.40
CA GLY A 502 -10.86 -24.53 -30.96
C GLY A 502 -10.59 -23.08 -30.56
N THR A 503 -10.14 -22.22 -31.43
CA THR A 503 -10.04 -20.77 -31.21
C THR A 503 -11.43 -20.17 -31.01
N ALA A 504 -11.65 -19.50 -29.87
CA ALA A 504 -12.85 -18.69 -29.61
C ALA A 504 -12.62 -17.24 -30.00
N GLY A 505 -11.46 -16.70 -29.66
CA GLY A 505 -11.06 -15.35 -29.94
C GLY A 505 -9.55 -15.17 -29.78
N TRP A 506 -9.02 -14.08 -30.29
CA TRP A 506 -7.62 -13.72 -30.14
C TRP A 506 -7.44 -12.21 -30.24
N PHE A 507 -6.39 -11.72 -29.64
CA PHE A 507 -5.91 -10.36 -29.85
C PHE A 507 -4.38 -10.32 -29.84
N GLY A 508 -3.80 -9.39 -30.59
CA GLY A 508 -2.37 -9.12 -30.60
C GLY A 508 -2.08 -7.78 -29.94
N ASN A 509 -0.99 -7.67 -29.21
CA ASN A 509 -0.56 -6.46 -28.51
C ASN A 509 0.76 -5.97 -29.12
N GLY A 510 0.72 -4.78 -29.75
CA GLY A 510 1.89 -4.04 -30.22
C GLY A 510 1.99 -2.69 -29.51
N ALA A 511 3.18 -2.28 -29.11
CA ALA A 511 3.40 -1.02 -28.43
C ALA A 511 4.46 -0.17 -29.13
N GLU A 512 4.28 1.16 -29.09
CA GLU A 512 5.23 2.14 -29.63
C GLU A 512 5.30 3.35 -28.72
N ASP A 513 6.51 3.83 -28.46
CA ASP A 513 6.70 5.06 -27.72
C ASP A 513 6.63 6.26 -28.65
N VAL A 514 5.69 7.16 -28.39
CA VAL A 514 5.42 8.36 -29.19
C VAL A 514 5.56 9.62 -28.35
N THR A 515 5.66 10.75 -29.01
CA THR A 515 5.57 12.06 -28.36
C THR A 515 4.19 12.67 -28.56
N VAL A 516 3.55 13.06 -27.46
CA VAL A 516 2.25 13.75 -27.47
C VAL A 516 2.49 15.22 -27.13
N PRO A 517 2.08 16.18 -27.95
CA PRO A 517 2.23 17.60 -27.63
C PRO A 517 1.56 17.95 -26.29
N GLY A 518 2.32 18.59 -25.41
CA GLY A 518 1.84 18.97 -24.07
C GLY A 518 2.08 17.95 -22.98
N VAL A 519 2.50 16.73 -23.32
CA VAL A 519 2.89 15.68 -22.37
C VAL A 519 4.41 15.66 -22.25
N ALA A 520 4.94 15.66 -21.04
CA ALA A 520 6.37 15.54 -20.79
C ALA A 520 6.81 14.07 -20.91
N GLY A 521 7.88 13.81 -21.65
CA GLY A 521 8.39 12.46 -21.87
C GLY A 521 7.72 11.74 -23.04
N SER A 522 7.92 10.42 -23.11
CA SER A 522 7.25 9.55 -24.10
C SER A 522 5.91 9.05 -23.56
N THR A 523 4.99 8.85 -24.48
CA THR A 523 3.71 8.17 -24.24
C THR A 523 3.76 6.85 -24.97
N THR A 524 3.49 5.76 -24.27
CA THR A 524 3.38 4.46 -24.91
C THR A 524 1.99 4.31 -25.53
N VAL A 525 1.95 4.10 -26.86
CA VAL A 525 0.68 3.79 -27.55
C VAL A 525 0.61 2.29 -27.74
N THR A 526 -0.31 1.66 -27.03
CA THR A 526 -0.62 0.25 -27.17
C THR A 526 -1.70 0.06 -28.22
N ALA A 527 -1.36 -0.61 -29.29
CA ALA A 527 -2.25 -0.90 -30.42
C ALA A 527 -2.66 -2.36 -30.42
N PHE A 528 -3.96 -2.61 -30.31
CA PHE A 528 -4.48 -3.97 -30.32
C PHE A 528 -4.98 -4.39 -31.70
N ASP A 529 -4.66 -5.63 -32.06
CA ASP A 529 -5.23 -6.34 -33.18
C ASP A 529 -6.29 -7.34 -32.72
N GLY A 530 -7.40 -7.42 -33.38
CA GLY A 530 -8.47 -8.36 -33.05
C GLY A 530 -9.39 -7.90 -31.92
N ASP A 531 -9.97 -8.84 -31.17
CA ASP A 531 -10.91 -8.54 -30.11
C ASP A 531 -10.21 -8.27 -28.78
N ALA A 532 -9.79 -7.04 -28.57
CA ALA A 532 -9.10 -6.62 -27.35
C ALA A 532 -10.02 -6.50 -26.12
N THR A 533 -11.32 -6.75 -26.21
CA THR A 533 -12.20 -6.80 -25.04
C THR A 533 -11.83 -7.97 -24.12
N ALA A 534 -11.25 -9.03 -24.71
CA ALA A 534 -10.72 -10.18 -23.97
C ALA A 534 -9.47 -9.87 -23.12
N ALA A 535 -8.78 -8.74 -23.35
CA ALA A 535 -7.64 -8.31 -22.55
C ALA A 535 -8.03 -7.95 -21.09
N GLY A 536 -9.33 -7.76 -20.82
CA GLY A 536 -9.84 -7.64 -19.45
C GLY A 536 -9.52 -6.32 -18.74
N TYR A 537 -9.20 -5.27 -19.49
CA TYR A 537 -9.02 -3.93 -18.91
C TYR A 537 -10.26 -3.48 -18.15
N LYS A 538 -10.05 -2.92 -16.96
CA LYS A 538 -11.15 -2.45 -16.10
C LYS A 538 -11.44 -0.97 -16.41
N MET A 539 -12.69 -0.68 -16.83
CA MET A 539 -13.10 0.69 -17.10
C MET A 539 -13.40 1.45 -15.82
N VAL A 540 -12.92 2.68 -15.74
CA VAL A 540 -13.23 3.64 -14.67
C VAL A 540 -14.45 4.47 -15.08
N SER A 541 -14.41 5.04 -16.30
CA SER A 541 -15.46 5.86 -16.84
C SER A 541 -15.50 5.77 -18.37
N GLY A 542 -16.62 6.13 -18.99
CA GLY A 542 -16.79 6.01 -20.43
C GLY A 542 -16.99 4.57 -20.89
N ARG A 543 -16.41 4.20 -22.05
CA ARG A 543 -16.52 2.89 -22.67
C ARG A 543 -15.20 2.47 -23.32
N TRP A 544 -15.03 1.19 -23.56
CA TRP A 544 -13.96 0.66 -24.40
C TRP A 544 -14.10 1.17 -25.83
N TYR A 545 -12.99 1.37 -26.54
CA TYR A 545 -13.03 1.76 -27.95
C TYR A 545 -13.75 0.69 -28.80
N GLN A 546 -14.42 1.11 -29.87
CA GLN A 546 -15.20 0.23 -30.73
C GLN A 546 -14.65 0.14 -32.14
N GLY A 547 -13.60 0.88 -32.47
CA GLY A 547 -12.96 0.84 -33.77
C GLY A 547 -11.86 1.89 -33.93
N PRO A 548 -11.34 1.99 -35.15
CA PRO A 548 -10.24 2.89 -35.46
C PRO A 548 -10.56 4.35 -35.16
N GLY A 549 -9.56 5.10 -34.70
CA GLY A 549 -9.70 6.51 -34.38
C GLY A 549 -10.28 6.78 -32.98
N GLU A 550 -10.63 5.75 -32.23
CA GLU A 550 -10.99 5.85 -30.82
C GLU A 550 -9.86 5.30 -29.93
N ALA A 551 -9.71 5.89 -28.74
CA ALA A 551 -8.72 5.45 -27.76
C ALA A 551 -9.27 5.53 -26.34
N VAL A 552 -8.67 4.75 -25.46
CA VAL A 552 -8.87 4.83 -24.02
C VAL A 552 -7.53 5.11 -23.34
N ALA A 553 -7.55 5.77 -22.19
CA ALA A 553 -6.35 6.18 -21.49
C ALA A 553 -6.53 6.08 -19.96
N PRO A 554 -5.46 5.91 -19.19
CA PRO A 554 -5.52 5.99 -17.72
C PRO A 554 -5.64 7.43 -17.22
N ALA A 555 -6.09 7.59 -15.97
CA ALA A 555 -6.24 8.89 -15.30
C ALA A 555 -4.95 9.74 -15.35
N THR A 556 -3.79 9.10 -15.26
CA THR A 556 -2.47 9.76 -15.33
C THR A 556 -2.29 10.50 -16.64
N PHE A 557 -2.55 9.85 -17.76
CA PHE A 557 -2.46 10.47 -19.08
C PHE A 557 -3.46 11.62 -19.23
N LEU A 558 -4.72 11.43 -18.82
CA LEU A 558 -5.75 12.47 -18.90
C LEU A 558 -5.35 13.74 -18.14
N THR A 559 -4.73 13.55 -16.97
CA THR A 559 -4.27 14.65 -16.12
C THR A 559 -3.05 15.36 -16.71
N GLU A 560 -2.05 14.61 -17.17
CA GLU A 560 -0.81 15.16 -17.68
C GLU A 560 -1.01 15.86 -19.03
N ALA A 561 -1.82 15.28 -19.91
CA ALA A 561 -2.19 15.89 -21.18
C ALA A 561 -3.23 17.03 -21.03
N SER A 562 -3.81 17.18 -19.82
CA SER A 562 -4.90 18.13 -19.55
C SER A 562 -6.10 17.96 -20.49
N VAL A 563 -6.44 16.71 -20.84
CA VAL A 563 -7.53 16.34 -21.73
C VAL A 563 -8.65 15.62 -20.99
N LYS A 564 -9.86 15.63 -21.58
CA LYS A 564 -11.06 14.99 -21.03
C LYS A 564 -11.61 13.96 -22.01
N LEU A 565 -12.49 13.10 -21.52
CA LEU A 565 -13.23 12.20 -22.39
C LEU A 565 -14.04 12.99 -23.43
N GLY A 566 -13.92 12.58 -24.69
CA GLY A 566 -14.49 13.25 -25.86
C GLY A 566 -13.49 14.11 -26.64
N ASP A 567 -12.38 14.51 -26.04
CA ASP A 567 -11.33 15.29 -26.69
C ASP A 567 -10.53 14.45 -27.70
N GLN A 568 -9.89 15.14 -28.63
CA GLN A 568 -8.98 14.54 -29.61
C GLN A 568 -7.53 14.73 -29.17
N VAL A 569 -6.75 13.67 -29.28
CA VAL A 569 -5.31 13.66 -29.04
C VAL A 569 -4.60 13.32 -30.33
N THR A 570 -3.59 14.12 -30.69
CA THR A 570 -2.77 13.86 -31.86
C THR A 570 -1.34 13.56 -31.43
N PHE A 571 -0.78 12.49 -31.95
CA PHE A 571 0.61 12.09 -31.72
C PHE A 571 1.32 11.80 -33.05
N ALA A 572 2.65 11.81 -33.02
CA ALA A 572 3.45 11.50 -34.18
C ALA A 572 4.00 10.07 -34.08
N SER A 573 3.66 9.22 -35.06
CA SER A 573 4.20 7.88 -35.23
C SER A 573 4.89 7.78 -36.60
N HIS A 574 6.15 7.36 -36.62
CA HIS A 574 6.95 7.23 -37.85
C HIS A 574 6.89 8.46 -38.76
N GLY A 575 6.88 9.68 -38.17
CA GLY A 575 6.81 10.94 -38.91
C GLY A 575 5.42 11.29 -39.47
N ARG A 576 4.37 10.54 -39.13
CA ARG A 576 2.99 10.80 -39.51
C ARG A 576 2.16 11.15 -38.27
N SER A 577 1.23 12.09 -38.45
CA SER A 577 0.30 12.46 -37.40
C SER A 577 -0.87 11.48 -37.33
N VAL A 578 -1.12 10.92 -36.17
CA VAL A 578 -2.26 10.04 -35.88
C VAL A 578 -3.13 10.78 -34.85
N THR A 579 -4.42 10.86 -35.14
CA THR A 579 -5.40 11.53 -34.25
C THR A 579 -6.40 10.50 -33.75
N VAL A 580 -6.62 10.49 -32.43
CA VAL A 580 -7.59 9.60 -31.78
C VAL A 580 -8.52 10.41 -30.89
N ARG A 581 -9.74 9.94 -30.74
CA ARG A 581 -10.72 10.49 -29.82
C ARG A 581 -10.76 9.66 -28.54
N LEU A 582 -10.63 10.28 -27.37
CA LEU A 582 -10.70 9.62 -26.07
C LEU A 582 -12.15 9.28 -25.74
N VAL A 583 -12.47 7.99 -25.59
CA VAL A 583 -13.84 7.49 -25.34
C VAL A 583 -14.01 6.85 -23.98
N GLY A 584 -12.92 6.57 -23.27
CA GLY A 584 -12.98 5.96 -21.96
C GLY A 584 -11.71 6.13 -21.14
N GLU A 585 -11.87 6.00 -19.84
CA GLU A 585 -10.80 5.96 -18.84
C GLU A 585 -10.66 4.52 -18.35
N VAL A 586 -9.45 4.00 -18.42
CA VAL A 586 -9.11 2.67 -17.93
C VAL A 586 -8.36 2.73 -16.60
N PHE A 587 -8.56 1.74 -15.76
CA PHE A 587 -7.77 1.55 -14.57
C PHE A 587 -6.46 0.87 -14.94
N ASP A 588 -5.36 1.62 -14.86
CA ASP A 588 -4.01 1.09 -15.04
C ASP A 588 -3.24 1.08 -13.71
N PRO A 589 -3.06 -0.08 -13.10
CA PRO A 589 -2.31 -0.21 -11.84
C PRO A 589 -0.78 -0.25 -12.03
N HIS A 590 -0.25 -0.27 -13.24
CA HIS A 590 1.18 -0.29 -13.49
C HIS A 590 1.83 1.07 -13.22
N MET A 591 1.09 2.16 -13.36
CA MET A 591 1.46 3.54 -12.94
C MET A 591 2.81 4.08 -13.45
N GLN A 592 3.48 3.38 -14.35
CA GLN A 592 4.86 3.69 -14.72
C GLN A 592 5.02 4.49 -16.00
N THR A 593 4.03 4.46 -16.88
CA THR A 593 4.07 5.09 -18.18
C THR A 593 2.76 5.80 -18.50
N ASN A 594 2.86 6.91 -19.21
CA ASN A 594 1.71 7.48 -19.89
C ASN A 594 1.32 6.53 -21.02
N GLU A 595 0.15 5.96 -20.94
CA GLU A 595 -0.34 4.98 -21.92
C GLU A 595 -1.57 5.50 -22.63
N LEU A 596 -1.63 5.22 -23.93
CA LEU A 596 -2.80 5.43 -24.78
C LEU A 596 -3.11 4.11 -25.50
N ILE A 597 -4.31 3.61 -25.35
CA ILE A 597 -4.70 2.30 -25.90
C ILE A 597 -5.69 2.52 -27.04
N THR A 598 -5.41 1.93 -28.19
CA THR A 598 -6.23 2.07 -29.40
C THR A 598 -6.25 0.83 -30.26
N ASP A 599 -7.07 0.83 -31.30
CA ASP A 599 -7.09 -0.21 -32.34
C ASP A 599 -5.89 -0.05 -33.30
N ALA A 600 -5.25 -1.14 -33.67
CA ALA A 600 -4.13 -1.11 -34.63
C ALA A 600 -4.53 -0.53 -35.99
N ALA A 601 -5.80 -0.67 -36.41
CA ALA A 601 -6.31 -0.06 -37.63
C ALA A 601 -6.43 1.47 -37.56
N THR A 602 -6.19 2.08 -36.40
CA THR A 602 -6.08 3.56 -36.25
C THR A 602 -4.84 4.09 -36.98
N PHE A 603 -3.80 3.28 -37.07
CA PHE A 603 -2.58 3.65 -37.77
C PHE A 603 -2.71 3.53 -39.29
N PRO A 604 -2.03 4.39 -40.04
CA PRO A 604 -1.97 4.22 -41.50
C PRO A 604 -1.42 2.85 -41.87
N SER A 605 -1.88 2.30 -43.00
CA SER A 605 -1.50 0.96 -43.43
C SER A 605 0.00 0.72 -43.38
N GLY A 606 0.42 -0.34 -42.69
CA GLY A 606 1.81 -0.76 -42.54
C GLY A 606 2.63 0.02 -41.49
N THR A 607 2.05 0.94 -40.73
CA THR A 607 2.75 1.73 -39.70
C THR A 607 2.27 1.39 -38.29
N ALA A 608 1.27 0.52 -38.12
CA ALA A 608 0.86 0.07 -36.78
C ALA A 608 2.00 -0.65 -36.08
N PRO A 609 2.17 -0.46 -34.75
CA PRO A 609 3.11 -1.24 -33.96
C PRO A 609 2.90 -2.73 -34.19
N ARG A 610 3.98 -3.49 -34.41
CA ARG A 610 3.88 -4.93 -34.63
C ARG A 610 3.59 -5.63 -33.31
N PRO A 611 2.61 -6.55 -33.24
CA PRO A 611 2.37 -7.32 -32.05
C PRO A 611 3.54 -8.26 -31.75
N ASP A 612 4.10 -8.12 -30.56
CA ASP A 612 5.10 -9.04 -30.02
C ASP A 612 4.46 -10.24 -29.35
N PHE A 613 3.25 -10.04 -28.82
CA PHE A 613 2.48 -11.07 -28.13
C PHE A 613 1.08 -11.18 -28.73
N TRP A 614 0.60 -12.43 -28.81
CA TRP A 614 -0.77 -12.75 -29.22
C TRP A 614 -1.39 -13.62 -28.15
N PHE A 615 -2.59 -13.26 -27.76
CA PHE A 615 -3.34 -13.89 -26.69
C PHE A 615 -4.55 -14.57 -27.28
N VAL A 616 -4.71 -15.86 -26.96
CA VAL A 616 -5.74 -16.71 -27.55
C VAL A 616 -6.67 -17.25 -26.49
N THR A 617 -7.96 -17.04 -26.68
CA THR A 617 -9.02 -17.61 -25.88
C THR A 617 -9.59 -18.83 -26.57
N LEU A 618 -9.76 -19.93 -25.85
CA LEU A 618 -10.22 -21.22 -26.41
C LEU A 618 -11.72 -21.40 -26.16
N LYS A 619 -12.32 -22.19 -27.03
CA LYS A 619 -13.70 -22.70 -26.85
C LYS A 619 -13.76 -23.61 -25.61
N PRO A 620 -14.86 -23.62 -24.85
CA PRO A 620 -15.01 -24.52 -23.72
C PRO A 620 -14.78 -25.99 -24.09
N GLY A 621 -13.95 -26.70 -23.30
CA GLY A 621 -13.61 -28.10 -23.51
C GLY A 621 -12.41 -28.37 -24.46
N THR A 622 -11.75 -27.33 -24.96
CA THR A 622 -10.50 -27.48 -25.75
C THR A 622 -9.33 -27.72 -24.78
N ASP A 623 -8.52 -28.72 -25.06
CA ASP A 623 -7.28 -28.98 -24.31
C ASP A 623 -6.23 -27.92 -24.67
N ARG A 624 -5.83 -27.12 -23.66
CA ARG A 624 -4.88 -26.02 -23.82
C ARG A 624 -3.50 -26.48 -24.31
N ALA A 625 -3.00 -27.58 -23.75
CA ALA A 625 -1.67 -28.07 -24.08
C ALA A 625 -1.60 -28.62 -25.48
N ALA A 626 -2.60 -29.42 -25.87
CA ALA A 626 -2.72 -29.96 -27.23
C ALA A 626 -2.87 -28.84 -28.26
N TYR A 627 -3.69 -27.83 -27.96
CA TYR A 627 -3.89 -26.66 -28.81
C TYR A 627 -2.59 -25.85 -28.97
N ALA A 628 -1.89 -25.54 -27.86
CA ALA A 628 -0.62 -24.80 -27.90
C ALA A 628 0.44 -25.54 -28.73
N THR A 629 0.52 -26.88 -28.58
CA THR A 629 1.44 -27.71 -29.37
C THR A 629 1.12 -27.65 -30.88
N ALA A 630 -0.16 -27.77 -31.25
CA ALA A 630 -0.60 -27.73 -32.62
C ALA A 630 -0.39 -26.34 -33.26
N LEU A 631 -0.72 -25.28 -32.52
CA LEU A 631 -0.51 -23.90 -32.98
C LEU A 631 0.99 -23.58 -33.09
N GLY A 632 1.80 -24.00 -32.11
CA GLY A 632 3.25 -23.80 -32.13
C GLY A 632 3.89 -24.49 -33.34
N ALA A 633 3.44 -25.72 -33.71
CA ALA A 633 3.88 -26.40 -34.90
C ALA A 633 3.52 -25.64 -36.19
N ALA A 634 2.32 -25.06 -36.24
CA ALA A 634 1.88 -24.25 -37.39
C ALA A 634 2.66 -22.93 -37.52
N LEU A 635 3.10 -22.36 -36.39
CA LEU A 635 3.82 -21.08 -36.32
C LEU A 635 5.35 -21.23 -36.31
N ALA A 636 5.89 -22.45 -36.18
CA ALA A 636 7.32 -22.68 -36.18
C ALA A 636 8.06 -22.14 -37.44
N PRO A 637 7.48 -22.20 -38.67
CA PRO A 637 8.11 -21.56 -39.82
C PRO A 637 8.23 -20.05 -39.73
N ALA A 638 7.38 -19.43 -38.91
CA ALA A 638 7.38 -18.00 -38.63
C ALA A 638 8.20 -17.61 -37.40
N HIS A 639 8.97 -18.56 -36.83
CA HIS A 639 9.76 -18.38 -35.61
C HIS A 639 8.94 -17.91 -34.40
N MET A 640 7.68 -18.35 -34.30
CA MET A 640 6.81 -18.08 -33.17
C MET A 640 6.56 -19.37 -32.38
N THR A 641 6.38 -19.21 -31.08
CA THR A 641 6.06 -20.30 -30.15
C THR A 641 4.72 -20.04 -29.50
N ALA A 642 3.94 -21.09 -29.28
CA ALA A 642 2.70 -21.02 -28.53
C ALA A 642 2.87 -21.78 -27.22
N GLU A 643 2.57 -21.12 -26.12
CA GLU A 643 2.64 -21.68 -24.76
C GLU A 643 1.27 -21.66 -24.11
N ALA A 644 0.91 -22.74 -23.42
CA ALA A 644 -0.31 -22.76 -22.63
C ALA A 644 -0.19 -21.76 -21.47
N GLY A 645 -1.15 -20.87 -21.35
CA GLY A 645 -1.21 -19.89 -20.26
C GLY A 645 -1.27 -20.59 -18.91
N GLY A 646 -0.41 -20.18 -18.00
CA GLY A 646 -0.35 -20.72 -16.64
C GLY A 646 -1.04 -19.78 -15.63
N PRO A 647 -1.32 -20.25 -14.40
CA PRO A 647 -1.77 -19.38 -13.33
C PRO A 647 -0.67 -18.35 -13.02
N HIS A 648 -1.06 -17.09 -13.02
CA HIS A 648 -0.14 -15.99 -12.75
C HIS A 648 0.30 -16.03 -11.28
N SER A 649 1.59 -15.90 -11.03
CA SER A 649 2.13 -15.78 -9.68
C SER A 649 1.75 -14.43 -9.08
N SER A 650 1.22 -14.42 -7.86
CA SER A 650 1.05 -13.19 -7.09
C SER A 650 2.41 -12.53 -6.89
N SER A 651 2.49 -11.22 -7.10
CA SER A 651 3.74 -10.49 -6.84
C SER A 651 4.08 -10.56 -5.35
N ASP A 652 5.36 -10.75 -5.01
CA ASP A 652 5.85 -10.83 -3.63
C ASP A 652 5.44 -9.61 -2.77
N SER A 653 5.31 -8.44 -3.41
CA SER A 653 4.85 -7.21 -2.75
C SER A 653 3.40 -7.28 -2.26
N ILE A 654 2.51 -7.96 -3.00
CA ILE A 654 1.10 -8.13 -2.60
C ILE A 654 1.01 -9.16 -1.48
N ALA A 655 1.75 -10.26 -1.55
CA ALA A 655 1.81 -11.24 -0.48
C ALA A 655 2.33 -10.63 0.83
N ALA A 656 3.32 -9.74 0.77
CA ALA A 656 3.80 -8.98 1.92
C ALA A 656 2.71 -8.07 2.50
N LEU A 657 1.98 -7.36 1.66
CA LEU A 657 0.90 -6.47 2.09
C LEU A 657 -0.26 -7.23 2.73
N ASP A 658 -0.67 -8.35 2.15
CA ASP A 658 -1.69 -9.23 2.73
C ASP A 658 -1.27 -9.75 4.11
N SER A 659 -0.01 -10.14 4.27
CA SER A 659 0.51 -10.61 5.56
C SER A 659 0.47 -9.52 6.63
N ILE A 660 0.81 -8.28 6.29
CA ILE A 660 0.71 -7.13 7.18
C ILE A 660 -0.75 -6.86 7.55
N THR A 661 -1.64 -6.84 6.56
CA THR A 661 -3.08 -6.59 6.76
C THR A 661 -3.70 -7.64 7.68
N VAL A 662 -3.43 -8.91 7.45
CA VAL A 662 -3.88 -10.01 8.31
C VAL A 662 -3.32 -9.87 9.73
N THR A 663 -2.04 -9.58 9.87
CA THR A 663 -1.38 -9.40 11.17
C THR A 663 -2.01 -8.25 11.97
N LEU A 664 -2.17 -7.07 11.35
CA LEU A 664 -2.80 -5.91 11.98
C LEU A 664 -4.25 -6.21 12.38
N THR A 665 -4.99 -6.91 11.52
CA THR A 665 -6.38 -7.31 11.80
C THR A 665 -6.47 -8.24 12.99
N VAL A 666 -5.65 -9.28 13.03
CA VAL A 666 -5.60 -10.24 14.15
C VAL A 666 -5.26 -9.52 15.44
N LEU A 667 -4.30 -8.61 15.42
CA LEU A 667 -3.93 -7.79 16.58
C LEU A 667 -5.11 -6.93 17.07
N LEU A 668 -5.82 -6.25 16.18
CA LEU A 668 -6.97 -5.43 16.55
C LEU A 668 -8.15 -6.25 17.08
N VAL A 669 -8.46 -7.37 16.44
CA VAL A 669 -9.49 -8.31 16.91
C VAL A 669 -9.13 -8.88 18.30
N MET A 670 -7.86 -9.20 18.52
CA MET A 670 -7.35 -9.67 19.82
C MET A 670 -7.55 -8.58 20.89
N VAL A 671 -7.23 -7.33 20.59
CA VAL A 671 -7.46 -6.20 21.52
C VAL A 671 -8.94 -6.00 21.81
N ALA A 672 -9.81 -6.14 20.79
CA ALA A 672 -11.26 -6.10 21.00
C ALA A 672 -11.73 -7.20 21.95
N GLY A 673 -11.28 -8.44 21.73
CA GLY A 673 -11.54 -9.57 22.61
C GLY A 673 -11.03 -9.35 24.04
N LEU A 674 -9.84 -8.76 24.21
CA LEU A 674 -9.31 -8.38 25.53
C LEU A 674 -10.13 -7.28 26.20
N GLY A 675 -10.68 -6.35 25.46
CA GLY A 675 -11.61 -5.33 25.96
C GLY A 675 -12.87 -5.95 26.53
N VAL A 676 -13.49 -6.89 25.81
CA VAL A 676 -14.64 -7.68 26.28
C VAL A 676 -14.25 -8.53 27.49
N PHE A 677 -13.15 -9.28 27.41
CA PHE A 677 -12.65 -10.11 28.50
C PHE A 677 -12.49 -9.32 29.80
N ASN A 678 -11.84 -8.18 29.75
CA ASN A 678 -11.62 -7.32 30.92
C ASN A 678 -12.94 -6.85 31.53
N THR A 679 -13.90 -6.45 30.70
CA THR A 679 -15.19 -5.94 31.17
C THR A 679 -16.01 -7.05 31.80
N VAL A 680 -16.02 -8.26 31.21
CA VAL A 680 -16.71 -9.43 31.78
C VAL A 680 -16.06 -9.89 33.09
N VAL A 681 -14.72 -9.88 33.18
CA VAL A 681 -14.01 -10.18 34.47
C VAL A 681 -14.41 -9.21 35.56
N LEU A 682 -14.53 -7.92 35.24
CA LEU A 682 -14.99 -6.92 36.22
C LEU A 682 -16.46 -7.16 36.65
N GLU A 683 -17.31 -7.48 35.69
CA GLU A 683 -18.72 -7.77 35.96
C GLU A 683 -18.89 -9.00 36.87
N ILE A 684 -18.17 -10.08 36.60
CA ILE A 684 -18.20 -11.30 37.41
C ILE A 684 -17.72 -11.01 38.84
N ARG A 685 -16.62 -10.28 39.00
CA ARG A 685 -16.07 -9.93 40.31
C ARG A 685 -17.05 -9.16 41.18
N GLU A 686 -17.81 -8.24 40.60
CA GLU A 686 -18.80 -7.45 41.36
C GLU A 686 -20.05 -8.24 41.71
N ARG A 687 -20.34 -9.30 40.93
CA ARG A 687 -21.51 -10.17 41.12
C ARG A 687 -21.16 -11.50 41.77
N THR A 688 -19.96 -11.63 42.31
CA THR A 688 -19.52 -12.90 42.90
C THR A 688 -20.49 -13.37 43.96
N ARG A 689 -21.00 -12.44 44.80
CA ARG A 689 -22.02 -12.78 45.84
C ARG A 689 -23.37 -13.15 45.25
N ASP A 690 -23.89 -12.41 44.25
CA ASP A 690 -25.14 -12.70 43.58
C ASP A 690 -25.11 -14.05 42.87
N LEU A 691 -23.99 -14.35 42.19
CA LEU A 691 -23.76 -15.67 41.59
C LEU A 691 -23.61 -16.78 42.65
N GLY A 692 -23.05 -16.46 43.79
CA GLY A 692 -22.99 -17.37 44.95
C GLY A 692 -24.39 -17.73 45.46
N VAL A 693 -25.27 -16.73 45.62
CA VAL A 693 -26.65 -16.92 46.04
C VAL A 693 -27.43 -17.75 45.02
N THR A 694 -27.32 -17.42 43.73
CA THR A 694 -28.03 -18.16 42.68
C THR A 694 -27.55 -19.62 42.55
N LYS A 695 -26.23 -19.87 42.74
CA LYS A 695 -25.69 -21.23 42.85
C LYS A 695 -26.20 -21.99 44.07
N ALA A 696 -26.30 -21.29 45.22
CA ALA A 696 -26.87 -21.90 46.43
C ALA A 696 -28.35 -22.27 46.26
N LEU A 697 -29.08 -21.52 45.40
CA LEU A 697 -30.46 -21.82 44.98
C LEU A 697 -30.57 -22.89 43.89
N GLY A 698 -29.45 -23.55 43.51
CA GLY A 698 -29.46 -24.68 42.58
C GLY A 698 -29.06 -24.38 41.13
N MET A 699 -28.49 -23.18 40.83
CA MET A 699 -28.00 -22.89 39.49
C MET A 699 -26.77 -23.75 39.15
N THR A 700 -26.84 -24.48 38.03
CA THR A 700 -25.73 -25.31 37.54
C THR A 700 -24.59 -24.51 36.97
N PRO A 701 -23.34 -25.05 36.92
CA PRO A 701 -22.23 -24.40 36.27
C PRO A 701 -22.49 -24.03 34.80
N ALA A 702 -23.19 -24.88 34.05
CA ALA A 702 -23.53 -24.61 32.65
C ALA A 702 -24.51 -23.42 32.52
N GLN A 703 -25.48 -23.34 33.42
CA GLN A 703 -26.42 -22.21 33.47
C GLN A 703 -25.69 -20.90 33.83
N THR A 704 -24.69 -20.93 34.71
CA THR A 704 -23.86 -19.77 35.04
C THR A 704 -23.09 -19.29 33.80
N VAL A 705 -22.48 -20.20 33.03
CA VAL A 705 -21.83 -19.87 31.73
C VAL A 705 -22.86 -19.27 30.77
N GLY A 706 -24.06 -19.91 30.67
CA GLY A 706 -25.13 -19.46 29.78
C GLY A 706 -25.60 -18.02 30.09
N VAL A 707 -25.73 -17.63 31.35
CA VAL A 707 -26.08 -16.26 31.76
C VAL A 707 -24.99 -15.26 31.28
N VAL A 708 -23.72 -15.58 31.49
CA VAL A 708 -22.62 -14.69 31.10
C VAL A 708 -22.50 -14.58 29.57
N LEU A 709 -22.59 -15.71 28.85
CA LEU A 709 -22.52 -15.70 27.40
C LEU A 709 -23.73 -14.96 26.77
N ALA A 710 -24.94 -15.16 27.32
CA ALA A 710 -26.12 -14.45 26.85
C ALA A 710 -26.02 -12.92 27.06
N SER A 711 -25.34 -12.47 28.12
CA SER A 711 -25.17 -11.03 28.38
C SER A 711 -24.27 -10.37 27.31
N VAL A 712 -23.31 -11.08 26.77
CA VAL A 712 -22.41 -10.54 25.74
C VAL A 712 -22.92 -10.80 24.32
N LEU A 713 -23.80 -11.78 24.12
CA LEU A 713 -24.35 -12.11 22.81
C LEU A 713 -25.11 -10.94 22.19
N LEU A 714 -25.96 -10.27 22.96
CA LEU A 714 -26.70 -9.10 22.50
C LEU A 714 -25.74 -7.94 22.14
N VAL A 715 -24.75 -7.72 22.99
CA VAL A 715 -23.72 -6.68 22.75
C VAL A 715 -22.91 -7.03 21.50
N GLY A 716 -22.57 -8.32 21.33
CA GLY A 716 -21.88 -8.82 20.14
C GLY A 716 -22.69 -8.63 18.87
N ALA A 717 -23.99 -8.97 18.90
CA ALA A 717 -24.89 -8.82 17.75
C ALA A 717 -25.06 -7.35 17.36
N VAL A 718 -25.32 -6.46 18.33
CA VAL A 718 -25.47 -5.02 18.08
C VAL A 718 -24.14 -4.41 17.63
N GLY A 719 -23.02 -4.78 18.29
CA GLY A 719 -21.69 -4.32 17.93
C GLY A 719 -21.28 -4.75 16.52
N GLY A 720 -21.59 -5.99 16.13
CA GLY A 720 -21.40 -6.49 14.77
C GLY A 720 -22.27 -5.76 13.74
N ALA A 721 -23.56 -5.58 14.07
CA ALA A 721 -24.50 -4.89 13.18
C ALA A 721 -24.14 -3.42 12.91
N ILE A 722 -23.50 -2.74 13.86
CA ILE A 722 -23.02 -1.35 13.69
C ILE A 722 -21.60 -1.33 13.18
N GLY A 723 -20.74 -2.25 13.64
CA GLY A 723 -19.33 -2.31 13.28
C GLY A 723 -19.10 -2.67 11.81
N LEU A 724 -19.92 -3.57 11.27
CA LEU A 724 -19.84 -3.94 9.84
C LEU A 724 -20.09 -2.72 8.93
N PRO A 725 -21.17 -1.96 9.01
CA PRO A 725 -21.35 -0.75 8.20
C PRO A 725 -20.26 0.30 8.43
N ALA A 726 -19.77 0.42 9.67
CA ALA A 726 -18.67 1.34 9.96
C ALA A 726 -17.37 0.94 9.26
N GLY A 727 -17.04 -0.35 9.22
CA GLY A 727 -15.89 -0.89 8.49
C GLY A 727 -16.04 -0.73 6.98
N LEU A 728 -17.24 -0.99 6.44
CA LEU A 728 -17.56 -0.75 5.02
C LEU A 728 -17.42 0.72 4.65
N LEU A 729 -17.91 1.62 5.50
CA LEU A 729 -17.77 3.07 5.29
C LEU A 729 -16.30 3.48 5.29
N LEU A 730 -15.51 2.98 6.26
CA LEU A 730 -14.08 3.27 6.31
C LEU A 730 -13.36 2.78 5.05
N HIS A 731 -13.68 1.57 4.57
CA HIS A 731 -13.17 1.03 3.32
C HIS A 731 -13.53 1.93 2.12
N ARG A 732 -14.80 2.33 1.99
CA ARG A 732 -15.28 3.21 0.91
C ARG A 732 -14.69 4.62 0.95
N LEU A 733 -14.22 5.09 2.11
CA LEU A 733 -13.53 6.37 2.24
C LEU A 733 -12.02 6.23 1.96
N THR A 734 -11.42 5.13 2.39
CA THR A 734 -9.97 4.93 2.31
C THR A 734 -9.52 4.55 0.90
N VAL A 735 -10.23 3.65 0.20
CA VAL A 735 -9.82 3.18 -1.14
C VAL A 735 -9.76 4.32 -2.17
N PRO A 736 -10.77 5.20 -2.31
CA PRO A 736 -10.64 6.36 -3.20
C PRO A 736 -9.52 7.32 -2.78
N ALA A 737 -9.33 7.53 -1.47
CA ALA A 737 -8.24 8.36 -0.99
C ALA A 737 -6.86 7.78 -1.35
N MET A 738 -6.71 6.44 -1.31
CA MET A 738 -5.51 5.75 -1.80
C MET A 738 -5.30 5.98 -3.29
N GLY A 739 -6.35 5.85 -4.08
CA GLY A 739 -6.30 6.11 -5.53
C GLY A 739 -5.87 7.54 -5.83
N HIS A 740 -6.57 8.51 -5.27
CA HIS A 740 -6.27 9.92 -5.49
C HIS A 740 -4.85 10.30 -5.07
N SER A 741 -4.35 9.74 -3.97
CA SER A 741 -2.96 9.99 -3.54
C SER A 741 -1.92 9.42 -4.51
N ALA A 742 -2.28 8.39 -5.27
CA ALA A 742 -1.45 7.76 -6.29
C ALA A 742 -1.74 8.25 -7.73
N GLY A 743 -2.68 9.19 -7.90
CA GLY A 743 -3.11 9.67 -9.22
C GLY A 743 -3.98 8.67 -9.99
N LEU A 744 -4.63 7.74 -9.30
CA LEU A 744 -5.52 6.73 -9.84
C LEU A 744 -6.97 6.98 -9.45
N ASN A 745 -7.88 6.64 -10.35
CA ASN A 745 -9.31 6.59 -10.04
C ASN A 745 -9.76 5.13 -9.94
N PHE A 746 -10.27 4.74 -8.76
CA PHE A 746 -10.83 3.40 -8.58
C PHE A 746 -12.26 3.33 -9.09
N PRO A 747 -12.60 2.36 -9.95
CA PRO A 747 -13.98 2.15 -10.37
C PRO A 747 -14.83 1.58 -9.21
N ALA A 748 -16.15 1.72 -9.30
CA ALA A 748 -17.09 1.23 -8.29
C ALA A 748 -16.91 -0.26 -7.99
N ALA A 749 -16.56 -1.05 -9.00
CA ALA A 749 -16.30 -2.49 -8.85
C ALA A 749 -15.17 -2.82 -7.86
N ALA A 750 -14.17 -1.97 -7.73
CA ALA A 750 -13.08 -2.12 -6.76
C ALA A 750 -13.53 -1.88 -5.31
N LEU A 751 -14.69 -1.22 -5.11
CA LEU A 751 -15.29 -0.95 -3.81
C LEU A 751 -16.30 -2.04 -3.41
N ASP A 752 -16.86 -2.76 -4.37
CA ASP A 752 -17.91 -3.77 -4.15
C ASP A 752 -17.32 -5.20 -4.11
N VAL A 753 -16.26 -5.36 -3.32
CA VAL A 753 -15.53 -6.63 -3.17
C VAL A 753 -16.15 -7.60 -2.16
N PHE A 754 -17.25 -7.20 -1.51
CA PHE A 754 -17.89 -7.99 -0.46
C PHE A 754 -18.96 -8.91 -1.02
N GLY A 755 -18.70 -10.20 -1.04
CA GLY A 755 -19.74 -11.21 -1.31
C GLY A 755 -20.70 -11.35 -0.12
N THR A 756 -21.95 -11.76 -0.40
CA THR A 756 -22.97 -11.99 0.65
C THR A 756 -22.49 -12.91 1.79
N PRO A 757 -21.76 -14.01 1.54
CA PRO A 757 -21.25 -14.86 2.62
C PRO A 757 -20.25 -14.13 3.52
N ALA A 758 -19.39 -13.31 2.95
CA ALA A 758 -18.39 -12.51 3.71
C ALA A 758 -19.10 -11.50 4.63
N LEU A 759 -20.13 -10.81 4.13
CA LEU A 759 -20.91 -9.86 4.93
C LEU A 759 -21.61 -10.54 6.12
N VAL A 760 -22.18 -11.72 5.92
CA VAL A 760 -22.80 -12.50 7.00
C VAL A 760 -21.77 -12.94 8.03
N LEU A 761 -20.61 -13.46 7.59
CA LEU A 761 -19.54 -13.89 8.48
C LEU A 761 -18.96 -12.71 9.27
N LEU A 762 -18.78 -11.57 8.65
CA LEU A 762 -18.29 -10.35 9.31
C LEU A 762 -19.30 -9.81 10.33
N GLY A 763 -20.59 -9.82 10.00
CA GLY A 763 -21.65 -9.45 10.94
C GLY A 763 -21.70 -10.38 12.16
N LEU A 764 -21.52 -11.69 11.95
CA LEU A 764 -21.39 -12.68 13.02
C LEU A 764 -20.06 -12.56 13.77
N GLY A 765 -19.03 -11.98 13.15
CA GLY A 765 -17.72 -11.73 13.77
C GLY A 765 -17.81 -10.94 15.07
N GLY A 766 -18.72 -9.98 15.17
CA GLY A 766 -18.98 -9.26 16.42
C GLY A 766 -19.46 -10.16 17.55
N VAL A 767 -20.34 -11.11 17.22
CA VAL A 767 -20.80 -12.14 18.17
C VAL A 767 -19.64 -13.05 18.57
N LEU A 768 -18.84 -13.48 17.61
CA LEU A 768 -17.66 -14.33 17.85
C LEU A 768 -16.62 -13.64 18.75
N ILE A 769 -16.29 -12.39 18.49
CA ILE A 769 -15.37 -11.58 19.33
C ILE A 769 -15.91 -11.50 20.77
N ALA A 770 -17.20 -11.23 20.93
CA ALA A 770 -17.83 -11.10 22.24
C ALA A 770 -17.84 -12.44 22.99
N LEU A 771 -18.18 -13.53 22.33
CA LEU A 771 -18.20 -14.88 22.93
C LEU A 771 -16.80 -15.36 23.31
N LEU A 772 -15.82 -15.23 22.44
CA LEU A 772 -14.44 -15.62 22.71
C LEU A 772 -13.84 -14.80 23.86
N GLY A 773 -14.09 -13.50 23.90
CA GLY A 773 -13.65 -12.64 24.99
C GLY A 773 -14.28 -12.98 26.34
N ALA A 774 -15.53 -13.48 26.34
CA ALA A 774 -16.26 -13.80 27.56
C ALA A 774 -16.09 -15.26 28.02
N LEU A 775 -15.68 -16.19 27.17
CA LEU A 775 -15.66 -17.63 27.45
C LEU A 775 -14.81 -17.99 28.66
N LEU A 776 -13.55 -17.51 28.69
CA LEU A 776 -12.62 -17.78 29.79
C LEU A 776 -13.13 -17.23 31.13
N PRO A 777 -13.58 -15.96 31.24
CA PRO A 777 -14.16 -15.45 32.47
C PRO A 777 -15.41 -16.23 32.91
N ALA A 778 -16.28 -16.58 31.96
CA ALA A 778 -17.51 -17.32 32.24
C ALA A 778 -17.23 -18.70 32.84
N VAL A 779 -16.28 -19.45 32.28
CA VAL A 779 -15.86 -20.76 32.80
C VAL A 779 -15.23 -20.62 34.19
N ARG A 780 -14.41 -19.58 34.43
CA ARG A 780 -13.85 -19.32 35.76
C ARG A 780 -14.93 -19.00 36.80
N ALA A 781 -15.92 -18.21 36.42
CA ALA A 781 -17.05 -17.90 37.29
C ALA A 781 -17.88 -19.17 37.61
N ALA A 782 -18.08 -20.04 36.64
CA ALA A 782 -18.79 -21.31 36.84
C ALA A 782 -18.06 -22.26 37.79
N ARG A 783 -16.72 -22.26 37.82
CA ARG A 783 -15.89 -23.10 38.69
C ARG A 783 -15.66 -22.52 40.10
N ALA A 784 -16.00 -21.24 40.34
CA ALA A 784 -15.83 -20.63 41.66
C ALA A 784 -16.69 -21.33 42.71
N ARG A 785 -16.10 -21.64 43.89
CA ARG A 785 -16.75 -22.32 45.00
C ARG A 785 -17.83 -21.43 45.64
N THR A 786 -19.04 -21.95 45.91
CA THR A 786 -20.15 -21.18 46.47
C THR A 786 -19.83 -20.58 47.84
N VAL A 787 -19.10 -21.35 48.67
CA VAL A 787 -18.65 -20.90 50.00
C VAL A 787 -17.70 -19.68 49.93
N GLU A 788 -16.75 -19.68 48.99
CA GLU A 788 -15.81 -18.56 48.79
C GLU A 788 -16.54 -17.33 48.22
N ALA A 789 -17.55 -17.57 47.36
CA ALA A 789 -18.38 -16.50 46.78
C ALA A 789 -19.25 -15.80 47.81
N LEU A 790 -19.77 -16.54 48.80
CA LEU A 790 -20.59 -15.97 49.88
C LEU A 790 -19.79 -15.29 50.99
N ARG A 791 -18.49 -15.65 51.16
CA ARG A 791 -17.55 -15.05 52.14
C ARG A 791 -16.82 -13.81 51.59
N ALA A 792 -16.93 -13.53 50.29
CA ALA A 792 -16.32 -12.34 49.68
C ALA A 792 -17.09 -11.09 50.14
N GLU A 793 -16.49 -10.32 51.10
CA GLU A 793 -16.92 -8.96 51.46
C GLU A 793 -16.47 -7.89 50.49
#